data_17eff2a24ce74d5a591094bc8998f2ab
#
_entry.id   17eff2a24ce74d5a591094bc8998f2ab
#
_cell.length_a   1.000
_cell.length_b   1.000
_cell.length_c   1.000
_cell.angle_alpha   90.00
_cell.angle_beta   90.00
_cell.angle_gamma   90.00
#
_symmetry.space_group_name_H-M   'P 1'
#
loop_
_entity.id
_entity.type
_entity.pdbx_description
1 polymer ?
#
loop_
_entity_poly.entity_id
_entity_poly.type
_entity_poly.pdbx_seq_one_letter_code
_entity_poly.pdbx_strand_id
1 'polypeptide(L)'
;MFEELKKLLIKSLSLFLVFNFTFVSSLKAEAVFVDSFDISGQDSTPTGLAFNNDGTKMFVAGDGDNDINEYTLTTGFDVSTSSFVDSFDVSGQERGPTDITFNNDGTKMFVSGQVGSDINEYTLSTGFDVSTASPVDSFATSGGTTEHYPHDLAFNADGTKMFVTGTFSDHVIEYTLTTGFDVSTASFVDSFSVSSQETEPTGLAFNDDGTKMFVLGCVSDNVNEYTLSTGFDVSTSSFVDSFDISGQENCPQGLAFNADGTKMFVIGFSGDDVNEYTLSCGFQVTTSSSCGSSSSSSESSDPTTDKDVIGSIDAQVHGSKRLAEQTTNSILDRIKRVRSQDTIDQTSQQDINLSFTNPDLTLASSLVTLPKIPNLNPFQDLQTNEWSTWTNADVTIGRIGDTSLSSVQDISIQGVSLGADRKIDDDKIYGLSIRFANDDTDIGNAGTKISTQSVNLSVYGSRYLDNDTFMDGVVGAGYMQSDLVRKSGSNTLNGDREGNQIFGSLKFGKQIKQSQFNITPYGKIHSSYTQLEGYSETGTDALKFDALEIGATSGSVGLEIDQLIKYQESSVKPRFKLEYGKEIGSDSTQDMYYVSDTSTKYSHTSDQKDRDVMTAGIGFDFVHDNGLTLSTDYERKQNDDNDYFDSVFITANFLSRKESQYSLSFQGSDGDLVSQLEASKRLGLFDIKAQLENNFNTSANNQLSLSASYNF
;
A
#
# COMPACT_ATOMS: atom_id res chain seq x y z
N MET A 1 20.44 2.60 -38.70
CA MET A 1 19.01 2.66 -38.34
C MET A 1 18.67 1.68 -37.20
N PHE A 2 18.87 0.37 -37.36
CA PHE A 2 18.64 -0.60 -36.27
C PHE A 2 19.55 -0.36 -35.05
N GLU A 3 20.80 0.02 -35.23
CA GLU A 3 21.73 0.31 -34.13
C GLU A 3 21.42 1.63 -33.40
N GLU A 4 20.87 2.61 -34.07
CA GLU A 4 20.43 3.88 -33.43
C GLU A 4 19.09 3.69 -32.69
N LEU A 5 18.17 2.87 -33.23
CA LEU A 5 16.94 2.48 -32.55
C LEU A 5 17.22 1.65 -31.29
N LYS A 6 18.21 0.74 -31.37
CA LYS A 6 18.69 -0.06 -30.24
C LYS A 6 19.34 0.81 -29.16
N LYS A 7 20.11 1.83 -29.53
CA LYS A 7 20.70 2.79 -28.59
C LYS A 7 19.65 3.72 -27.98
N LEU A 8 18.61 4.09 -28.73
CA LEU A 8 17.49 4.89 -28.21
C LEU A 8 16.57 4.06 -27.30
N LEU A 9 16.26 2.82 -27.70
CA LEU A 9 15.52 1.88 -26.85
C LEU A 9 16.31 1.52 -25.58
N ILE A 10 17.62 1.30 -25.68
CA ILE A 10 18.48 1.02 -24.54
C ILE A 10 18.63 2.25 -23.63
N LYS A 11 18.67 3.46 -24.18
CA LYS A 11 18.71 4.70 -23.39
C LYS A 11 17.35 5.04 -22.76
N SER A 12 16.24 4.80 -23.43
CA SER A 12 14.91 4.95 -22.84
C SER A 12 14.61 3.81 -21.87
N LEU A 13 15.05 2.58 -22.16
CA LEU A 13 14.93 1.44 -21.23
C LEU A 13 15.88 1.60 -20.03
N SER A 14 17.08 2.19 -20.21
CA SER A 14 17.98 2.47 -19.08
C SER A 14 17.54 3.68 -18.25
N LEU A 15 16.75 4.61 -18.80
CA LEU A 15 16.10 5.64 -17.99
C LEU A 15 14.86 5.09 -17.25
N PHE A 16 14.24 4.02 -17.77
CA PHE A 16 13.18 3.26 -17.11
C PHE A 16 13.71 2.29 -16.06
N LEU A 17 14.97 1.82 -16.21
CA LEU A 17 15.64 0.87 -15.29
C LEU A 17 16.36 1.54 -14.11
N VAL A 18 16.39 2.87 -14.03
CA VAL A 18 16.94 3.59 -12.86
C VAL A 18 15.87 3.88 -11.81
N PHE A 19 14.57 3.67 -12.11
CA PHE A 19 13.58 3.47 -11.07
C PHE A 19 13.64 2.01 -10.67
N ASN A 20 14.32 1.69 -9.58
CA ASN A 20 14.24 0.41 -8.92
C ASN A 20 12.77 0.15 -8.54
N PHE A 21 12.07 -0.57 -9.42
CA PHE A 21 10.87 -1.29 -9.02
C PHE A 21 11.35 -2.49 -8.19
N THR A 22 11.49 -2.32 -6.91
CA THR A 22 11.41 -3.45 -6.00
C THR A 22 9.96 -3.92 -6.00
N PHE A 23 9.65 -4.87 -6.88
CA PHE A 23 8.41 -5.64 -6.76
C PHE A 23 8.53 -6.49 -5.50
N VAL A 24 7.63 -6.23 -4.59
CA VAL A 24 7.48 -7.05 -3.39
C VAL A 24 6.95 -8.40 -3.84
N SER A 25 7.80 -9.43 -3.72
CA SER A 25 7.35 -10.84 -3.67
C SER A 25 6.25 -10.97 -2.62
N SER A 26 5.34 -11.92 -2.76
CA SER A 26 4.31 -12.25 -1.76
C SER A 26 4.89 -12.08 -0.37
N LEU A 27 4.47 -11.02 0.33
CA LEU A 27 4.94 -10.69 1.67
C LEU A 27 4.48 -11.82 2.60
N LYS A 28 5.42 -12.65 2.99
CA LYS A 28 5.36 -13.29 4.29
C LYS A 28 5.35 -12.14 5.32
N ALA A 29 4.50 -12.23 6.34
CA ALA A 29 4.56 -11.32 7.46
C ALA A 29 5.95 -11.41 8.08
N GLU A 30 6.77 -10.38 7.93
CA GLU A 30 8.15 -10.32 8.39
C GLU A 30 8.48 -8.85 8.61
N ALA A 31 9.27 -8.55 9.61
CA ALA A 31 9.79 -7.21 9.78
C ALA A 31 10.69 -6.86 8.59
N VAL A 32 10.52 -5.69 8.02
CA VAL A 32 11.30 -5.22 6.86
C VAL A 32 12.05 -3.96 7.24
N PHE A 33 13.38 -3.97 7.09
CA PHE A 33 14.20 -2.78 7.26
C PHE A 33 13.78 -1.66 6.31
N VAL A 34 13.66 -0.45 6.83
CA VAL A 34 13.20 0.74 6.08
C VAL A 34 14.33 1.74 5.92
N ASP A 35 14.87 2.23 7.03
CA ASP A 35 15.87 3.29 7.06
C ASP A 35 16.67 3.25 8.38
N SER A 36 17.74 4.05 8.48
CA SER A 36 18.47 4.24 9.72
C SER A 36 18.90 5.69 9.90
N PHE A 37 19.11 6.10 11.17
CA PHE A 37 19.60 7.43 11.53
C PHE A 37 20.88 7.32 12.36
N ASP A 38 21.98 7.86 11.85
CA ASP A 38 23.31 7.91 12.48
C ASP A 38 23.32 8.89 13.66
N ILE A 39 23.60 8.40 14.86
CA ILE A 39 23.68 9.17 16.11
C ILE A 39 25.11 9.27 16.64
N SER A 40 26.10 8.77 15.93
CA SER A 40 27.53 8.79 16.33
C SER A 40 28.08 10.17 16.63
N GLY A 41 27.39 11.22 16.14
CA GLY A 41 27.75 12.61 16.42
C GLY A 41 27.44 13.05 17.85
N GLN A 42 26.55 12.36 18.57
CA GLN A 42 26.13 12.64 19.94
C GLN A 42 26.62 11.52 20.88
N ASP A 43 26.50 10.27 20.52
CA ASP A 43 27.03 9.17 21.30
C ASP A 43 27.61 8.07 20.38
N SER A 44 28.75 7.48 20.78
CA SER A 44 29.40 6.40 20.04
C SER A 44 29.14 5.02 20.65
N THR A 45 28.37 4.95 21.72
CA THR A 45 27.96 3.71 22.39
C THR A 45 26.51 3.83 22.86
N PRO A 46 25.57 3.95 21.91
CA PRO A 46 24.16 4.08 22.25
C PRO A 46 23.62 2.76 22.84
N THR A 47 22.75 2.84 23.84
CA THR A 47 22.30 1.71 24.63
C THR A 47 20.78 1.54 24.67
N GLY A 48 20.04 2.63 24.89
CA GLY A 48 18.60 2.59 25.08
C GLY A 48 17.85 3.55 24.17
N LEU A 49 16.57 3.25 23.90
CA LEU A 49 15.76 3.97 22.93
C LEU A 49 14.30 4.13 23.39
N ALA A 50 13.81 5.36 23.41
CA ALA A 50 12.39 5.65 23.65
C ALA A 50 11.83 6.70 22.69
N PHE A 51 10.51 6.71 22.53
CA PHE A 51 9.77 7.74 21.81
C PHE A 51 8.69 8.37 22.70
N ASN A 52 8.27 9.57 22.37
CA ASN A 52 7.03 10.12 22.90
C ASN A 52 5.82 9.48 22.17
N ASN A 53 4.60 9.70 22.67
CA ASN A 53 3.40 9.01 22.21
C ASN A 53 3.08 9.16 20.71
N ASP A 54 3.41 10.28 20.10
CA ASP A 54 3.17 10.56 18.67
C ASP A 54 4.42 10.38 17.79
N GLY A 55 5.53 9.92 18.39
CA GLY A 55 6.79 9.68 17.69
C GLY A 55 7.51 10.93 17.17
N THR A 56 7.06 12.12 17.55
CA THR A 56 7.72 13.37 17.12
C THR A 56 8.98 13.69 17.92
N LYS A 57 9.24 12.94 19.00
CA LYS A 57 10.47 12.97 19.78
C LYS A 57 11.04 11.57 19.97
N MET A 58 12.34 11.45 19.86
CA MET A 58 13.13 10.27 20.11
C MET A 58 14.19 10.57 21.16
N PHE A 59 14.43 9.62 22.06
CA PHE A 59 15.38 9.73 23.16
C PHE A 59 16.32 8.56 23.12
N VAL A 60 17.61 8.83 23.26
CA VAL A 60 18.67 7.82 23.23
C VAL A 60 19.50 7.94 24.51
N ALA A 61 19.63 6.82 25.22
CA ALA A 61 20.60 6.68 26.28
C ALA A 61 21.95 6.23 25.71
N GLY A 62 23.05 6.82 26.20
CA GLY A 62 24.39 6.49 25.75
C GLY A 62 25.38 6.30 26.88
N ASP A 63 26.13 5.19 26.84
CA ASP A 63 27.19 4.87 27.82
C ASP A 63 28.46 5.71 27.59
N GLY A 64 28.67 6.25 26.39
CA GLY A 64 29.89 7.00 26.03
C GLY A 64 30.05 8.29 26.81
N ASP A 65 29.02 9.12 26.83
CA ASP A 65 29.02 10.41 27.50
C ASP A 65 28.17 10.42 28.78
N ASN A 66 27.45 9.35 29.08
CA ASN A 66 26.49 9.19 30.19
C ASN A 66 25.34 10.19 30.12
N ASP A 67 24.83 10.39 28.92
CA ASP A 67 23.81 11.37 28.61
C ASP A 67 22.53 10.69 28.08
N ILE A 68 21.42 11.42 28.26
CA ILE A 68 20.18 11.16 27.52
C ILE A 68 20.06 12.24 26.44
N ASN A 69 20.11 11.80 25.18
CA ASN A 69 20.06 12.66 24.00
C ASN A 69 18.62 12.76 23.46
N GLU A 70 18.12 13.99 23.29
CA GLU A 70 16.78 14.27 22.73
C GLU A 70 16.87 14.67 21.26
N TYR A 71 16.00 14.08 20.43
CA TYR A 71 15.84 14.40 19.02
C TYR A 71 14.38 14.75 18.73
N THR A 72 14.15 15.65 17.76
CA THR A 72 12.82 15.89 17.17
C THR A 72 12.75 15.28 15.79
N LEU A 73 11.60 14.69 15.46
CA LEU A 73 11.28 14.13 14.15
C LEU A 73 10.21 15.00 13.49
N THR A 74 10.43 15.40 12.24
CA THR A 74 9.43 16.18 11.49
C THR A 74 8.25 15.34 11.03
N THR A 75 8.46 14.03 10.94
CA THR A 75 7.41 13.01 10.72
C THR A 75 7.49 12.01 11.88
N GLY A 76 6.40 11.82 12.61
CA GLY A 76 6.39 10.91 13.76
C GLY A 76 6.80 9.49 13.38
N PHE A 77 7.70 8.89 14.17
CA PHE A 77 8.22 7.54 13.95
C PHE A 77 8.91 7.33 12.59
N ASP A 78 9.51 8.37 12.01
CA ASP A 78 10.34 8.30 10.81
C ASP A 78 11.73 8.80 11.18
N VAL A 79 12.64 7.85 11.50
CA VAL A 79 13.96 8.17 12.04
C VAL A 79 14.83 8.97 11.06
N SER A 80 14.58 8.86 9.75
CA SER A 80 15.29 9.64 8.73
C SER A 80 15.06 11.16 8.85
N THR A 81 14.00 11.55 9.57
CA THR A 81 13.63 12.96 9.78
C THR A 81 14.14 13.55 11.11
N SER A 82 14.96 12.79 11.85
CA SER A 82 15.46 13.15 13.18
C SER A 82 16.44 14.31 13.13
N SER A 83 16.40 15.14 14.18
CA SER A 83 17.33 16.25 14.40
C SER A 83 17.61 16.41 15.89
N PHE A 84 18.88 16.42 16.27
CA PHE A 84 19.30 16.62 17.67
C PHE A 84 18.80 17.96 18.24
N VAL A 85 18.34 17.91 19.49
CA VAL A 85 17.81 19.08 20.20
C VAL A 85 18.66 19.46 21.40
N ASP A 86 18.80 18.52 22.35
CA ASP A 86 19.47 18.77 23.65
C ASP A 86 19.93 17.44 24.25
N SER A 87 20.71 17.48 25.33
CA SER A 87 21.10 16.32 26.13
C SER A 87 21.00 16.64 27.64
N PHE A 88 20.85 15.57 28.44
CA PHE A 88 20.83 15.61 29.87
C PHE A 88 21.85 14.62 30.48
N ASP A 89 22.84 15.16 31.23
CA ASP A 89 23.89 14.36 31.91
C ASP A 89 23.31 13.64 33.13
N VAL A 90 23.29 12.27 33.04
CA VAL A 90 22.84 11.41 34.14
C VAL A 90 23.99 10.86 35.00
N SER A 91 25.24 11.21 34.71
CA SER A 91 26.46 10.70 35.38
C SER A 91 26.49 10.89 36.88
N GLY A 92 25.65 11.83 37.40
CA GLY A 92 25.46 12.03 38.82
C GLY A 92 24.74 10.88 39.53
N GLN A 93 23.91 10.13 38.85
CA GLN A 93 23.15 8.99 39.32
C GLN A 93 23.66 7.70 38.69
N GLU A 94 23.87 7.66 37.37
CA GLU A 94 24.33 6.49 36.63
C GLU A 94 25.50 6.82 35.69
N ARG A 95 26.51 5.98 35.65
CA ARG A 95 27.68 6.10 34.77
C ARG A 95 27.80 4.96 33.77
N GLY A 96 26.76 4.48 33.31
CA GLY A 96 26.62 3.43 32.33
C GLY A 96 25.14 3.22 32.13
N PRO A 97 24.42 4.29 31.67
CA PRO A 97 23.00 4.16 31.38
C PRO A 97 22.79 3.15 30.27
N THR A 98 21.81 2.29 30.44
CA THR A 98 21.54 1.17 29.53
C THR A 98 20.21 1.29 28.81
N ASP A 99 19.22 1.93 29.44
CA ASP A 99 17.93 2.19 28.80
C ASP A 99 17.26 3.42 29.36
N ILE A 100 16.26 3.91 28.63
CA ILE A 100 15.41 5.05 28.99
C ILE A 100 13.95 4.74 28.67
N THR A 101 13.05 5.07 29.59
CA THR A 101 11.61 5.04 29.33
C THR A 101 10.91 6.19 30.08
N PHE A 102 9.64 6.45 29.72
CA PHE A 102 8.82 7.53 30.28
C PHE A 102 7.48 7.02 30.77
N ASN A 103 6.85 7.78 31.67
CA ASN A 103 5.42 7.64 31.92
C ASN A 103 4.60 8.26 30.76
N ASN A 104 3.29 8.02 30.76
CA ASN A 104 2.42 8.36 29.61
C ASN A 104 2.40 9.84 29.22
N ASP A 105 2.62 10.76 30.14
CA ASP A 105 2.62 12.21 29.86
C ASP A 105 4.04 12.82 29.78
N GLY A 106 5.07 11.96 29.90
CA GLY A 106 6.47 12.36 29.82
C GLY A 106 6.97 13.19 31.00
N THR A 107 6.18 13.31 32.08
CA THR A 107 6.59 14.09 33.26
C THR A 107 7.51 13.32 34.20
N LYS A 108 7.68 12.01 33.97
CA LYS A 108 8.65 11.14 34.62
C LYS A 108 9.49 10.41 33.57
N MET A 109 10.78 10.32 33.84
CA MET A 109 11.77 9.59 33.06
C MET A 109 12.45 8.60 33.98
N PHE A 110 12.70 7.40 33.45
CA PHE A 110 13.37 6.32 34.16
C PHE A 110 14.59 5.88 33.36
N VAL A 111 15.71 5.74 34.04
CA VAL A 111 16.98 5.33 33.44
C VAL A 111 17.50 4.11 34.17
N SER A 112 17.72 3.02 33.47
CA SER A 112 18.44 1.82 33.99
C SER A 112 19.94 2.00 33.82
N GLY A 113 20.72 1.31 34.65
CA GLY A 113 22.16 1.39 34.52
C GLY A 113 22.94 0.26 35.17
N GLN A 114 24.05 -0.06 34.54
CA GLN A 114 24.93 -1.18 34.95
C GLN A 114 25.77 -0.85 36.19
N VAL A 115 26.23 0.40 36.31
CA VAL A 115 27.20 0.75 37.39
C VAL A 115 26.50 0.88 38.74
N GLY A 116 25.29 1.51 38.75
CA GLY A 116 24.46 1.58 39.94
C GLY A 116 23.74 0.25 40.24
N SER A 117 23.52 -0.60 39.26
CA SER A 117 22.65 -1.77 39.32
C SER A 117 21.27 -1.39 39.84
N ASP A 118 20.72 -0.28 39.35
CA ASP A 118 19.48 0.32 39.78
C ASP A 118 18.69 0.96 38.61
N ILE A 119 17.48 1.33 38.94
CA ILE A 119 16.58 2.13 38.08
C ILE A 119 16.45 3.50 38.73
N ASN A 120 16.83 4.54 38.06
CA ASN A 120 16.82 5.92 38.52
C ASN A 120 15.58 6.65 37.99
N GLU A 121 14.80 7.27 38.91
CA GLU A 121 13.61 8.05 38.58
C GLU A 121 13.94 9.55 38.56
N TYR A 122 13.46 10.22 37.51
CA TYR A 122 13.54 11.67 37.33
C TYR A 122 12.15 12.26 37.11
N THR A 123 11.93 13.49 37.57
CA THR A 123 10.77 14.32 37.20
C THR A 123 11.19 15.37 36.19
N LEU A 124 10.33 15.60 35.19
CA LEU A 124 10.50 16.60 34.16
C LEU A 124 9.46 17.72 34.40
N SER A 125 9.89 18.98 34.49
CA SER A 125 8.96 20.11 34.64
C SER A 125 8.16 20.40 33.35
N THR A 126 8.67 19.93 32.21
CA THR A 126 7.98 19.89 30.90
C THR A 126 8.04 18.49 30.40
N GLY A 127 6.88 17.90 30.10
CA GLY A 127 6.83 16.50 29.63
C GLY A 127 7.64 16.29 28.35
N PHE A 128 8.43 15.21 28.32
CA PHE A 128 9.31 14.88 27.20
C PHE A 128 10.32 15.98 26.82
N ASP A 129 10.83 16.71 27.80
CA ASP A 129 11.90 17.71 27.64
C ASP A 129 13.01 17.36 28.66
N VAL A 130 14.02 16.60 28.19
CA VAL A 130 15.06 16.07 29.08
C VAL A 130 15.89 17.14 29.75
N SER A 131 16.01 18.35 29.17
CA SER A 131 16.72 19.49 29.78
C SER A 131 16.09 19.94 31.08
N THR A 132 14.84 19.55 31.36
CA THR A 132 14.10 19.90 32.57
C THR A 132 14.12 18.81 33.65
N ALA A 133 14.87 17.72 33.42
CA ALA A 133 14.91 16.57 34.32
C ALA A 133 15.61 16.87 35.65
N SER A 134 15.09 16.26 36.72
CA SER A 134 15.63 16.35 38.06
C SER A 134 15.48 14.99 38.76
N PRO A 135 16.56 14.42 39.36
CA PRO A 135 16.50 13.11 40.01
C PRO A 135 15.59 13.15 41.25
N VAL A 136 14.84 12.09 41.48
CA VAL A 136 13.88 11.95 42.57
C VAL A 136 14.22 10.80 43.49
N ASP A 137 14.32 9.58 42.95
CA ASP A 137 14.51 8.35 43.69
C ASP A 137 15.23 7.30 42.83
N SER A 138 15.57 6.15 43.43
CA SER A 138 16.13 4.99 42.73
C SER A 138 15.69 3.68 43.36
N PHE A 139 15.68 2.61 42.57
CA PHE A 139 15.39 1.26 42.98
C PHE A 139 16.51 0.31 42.61
N ALA A 140 17.18 -0.31 43.62
CA ALA A 140 18.25 -1.27 43.41
C ALA A 140 17.70 -2.63 42.95
N THR A 141 18.04 -3.06 41.74
CA THR A 141 17.62 -4.36 41.20
C THR A 141 18.37 -5.53 41.85
N SER A 142 19.55 -5.32 42.45
CA SER A 142 20.39 -6.29 43.13
C SER A 142 19.87 -6.75 44.49
N GLY A 143 18.84 -6.11 45.02
CA GLY A 143 18.32 -6.29 46.40
C GLY A 143 17.28 -7.39 46.57
N GLY A 144 17.51 -8.61 46.08
CA GLY A 144 16.57 -9.74 46.27
C GLY A 144 16.21 -10.47 44.99
N THR A 145 16.74 -10.02 43.89
CA THR A 145 16.75 -10.66 42.56
C THR A 145 18.18 -10.98 42.16
N THR A 146 18.37 -11.75 41.12
CA THR A 146 19.70 -12.13 40.63
C THR A 146 20.22 -11.13 39.57
N GLU A 147 19.47 -10.06 39.22
CA GLU A 147 19.94 -9.11 38.22
C GLU A 147 20.82 -8.03 38.80
N HIS A 148 22.07 -8.01 38.36
CA HIS A 148 23.08 -7.04 38.77
C HIS A 148 23.50 -6.08 37.65
N TYR A 149 23.02 -6.32 36.43
CA TYR A 149 23.30 -5.50 35.24
C TYR A 149 22.00 -5.31 34.46
N PRO A 150 21.06 -4.48 34.98
CA PRO A 150 19.83 -4.18 34.24
C PRO A 150 20.18 -3.48 32.93
N HIS A 151 19.61 -3.97 31.84
CA HIS A 151 19.82 -3.41 30.50
C HIS A 151 18.62 -2.62 30.02
N ASP A 152 17.42 -3.18 30.14
CA ASP A 152 16.21 -2.54 29.62
C ASP A 152 15.09 -2.62 30.65
N LEU A 153 14.17 -1.67 30.58
CA LEU A 153 13.01 -1.59 31.45
C LEU A 153 11.73 -1.17 30.73
N ALA A 154 10.62 -1.79 31.10
CA ALA A 154 9.31 -1.47 30.59
C ALA A 154 8.29 -1.35 31.72
N PHE A 155 7.21 -0.56 31.47
CA PHE A 155 6.09 -0.47 32.38
C PHE A 155 4.78 -0.91 31.68
N ASN A 156 3.80 -1.37 32.45
CA ASN A 156 2.43 -1.45 31.97
C ASN A 156 1.80 -0.03 31.93
N ALA A 157 0.65 0.09 31.28
CA ALA A 157 0.03 1.40 30.99
C ALA A 157 -0.26 2.28 32.20
N ASP A 158 -0.54 1.73 33.37
CA ASP A 158 -0.80 2.51 34.61
C ASP A 158 0.43 2.61 35.53
N GLY A 159 1.56 2.03 35.12
CA GLY A 159 2.81 2.05 35.87
C GLY A 159 2.83 1.21 37.14
N THR A 160 1.82 0.37 37.36
CA THR A 160 1.74 -0.51 38.55
C THR A 160 2.59 -1.75 38.44
N LYS A 161 3.08 -2.07 37.25
CA LYS A 161 4.04 -3.13 36.98
C LYS A 161 5.26 -2.57 36.24
N MET A 162 6.43 -3.03 36.63
CA MET A 162 7.71 -2.73 36.02
C MET A 162 8.40 -4.05 35.65
N PHE A 163 9.00 -4.11 34.51
CA PHE A 163 9.71 -5.27 33.99
C PHE A 163 11.15 -4.86 33.69
N VAL A 164 12.10 -5.69 34.07
CA VAL A 164 13.50 -5.45 33.89
C VAL A 164 14.17 -6.67 33.28
N THR A 165 14.98 -6.49 32.28
CA THR A 165 15.86 -7.53 31.75
C THR A 165 17.32 -7.10 31.85
N GLY A 166 18.23 -8.06 31.78
CA GLY A 166 19.67 -7.77 31.84
C GLY A 166 20.54 -8.99 31.65
N THR A 167 21.83 -8.76 31.40
CA THR A 167 22.80 -9.74 30.93
C THR A 167 23.31 -10.69 31.99
N PHE A 168 22.95 -10.52 33.24
CA PHE A 168 23.47 -11.38 34.31
C PHE A 168 22.59 -12.60 34.60
N SER A 169 21.28 -12.43 34.56
CA SER A 169 20.35 -13.49 34.97
C SER A 169 19.71 -14.25 33.83
N ASP A 170 19.76 -13.74 32.59
CA ASP A 170 19.06 -14.24 31.41
C ASP A 170 17.52 -14.34 31.64
N HIS A 171 16.95 -13.41 32.41
CA HIS A 171 15.53 -13.39 32.79
C HIS A 171 14.90 -12.05 32.48
N VAL A 172 13.59 -12.10 32.22
CA VAL A 172 12.71 -10.94 32.39
C VAL A 172 12.10 -11.02 33.79
N ILE A 173 12.28 -9.99 34.57
CA ILE A 173 11.91 -9.92 35.99
C ILE A 173 10.73 -8.96 36.14
N GLU A 174 9.66 -9.42 36.82
CA GLU A 174 8.45 -8.65 37.08
C GLU A 174 8.46 -8.08 38.50
N TYR A 175 8.16 -6.79 38.61
CA TYR A 175 7.91 -6.06 39.85
C TYR A 175 6.50 -5.47 39.86
N THR A 176 5.89 -5.39 41.04
CA THR A 176 4.67 -4.61 41.27
C THR A 176 5.02 -3.32 42.03
N LEU A 177 4.39 -2.22 41.68
CA LEU A 177 4.54 -0.91 42.32
C LEU A 177 3.23 -0.55 43.02
N THR A 178 3.29 -0.21 44.32
CA THR A 178 2.10 0.19 45.07
C THR A 178 1.60 1.57 44.68
N THR A 179 2.47 2.38 44.09
CA THR A 179 2.15 3.67 43.45
C THR A 179 2.66 3.61 42.03
N GLY A 180 1.78 3.80 41.04
CA GLY A 180 2.18 3.71 39.63
C GLY A 180 3.29 4.71 39.28
N PHE A 181 4.31 4.26 38.56
CA PHE A 181 5.47 5.04 38.18
C PHE A 181 6.25 5.67 39.38
N ASP A 182 6.32 4.96 40.51
CA ASP A 182 7.13 5.31 41.67
C ASP A 182 8.00 4.10 42.01
N VAL A 183 9.25 4.13 41.47
CA VAL A 183 10.17 2.97 41.58
C VAL A 183 10.54 2.62 43.00
N SER A 184 10.50 3.58 43.92
CA SER A 184 10.77 3.37 45.36
C SER A 184 9.78 2.38 46.00
N THR A 185 8.61 2.19 45.38
CA THR A 185 7.54 1.30 45.86
C THR A 185 7.59 -0.11 45.25
N ALA A 186 8.58 -0.38 44.39
CA ALA A 186 8.71 -1.64 43.66
C ALA A 186 8.99 -2.84 44.58
N SER A 187 8.32 -3.98 44.30
CA SER A 187 8.60 -5.25 44.94
C SER A 187 8.52 -6.40 43.93
N PHE A 188 9.44 -7.34 44.06
CA PHE A 188 9.56 -8.53 43.20
C PHE A 188 8.27 -9.36 43.22
N VAL A 189 7.86 -9.85 42.04
CA VAL A 189 6.70 -10.74 41.84
C VAL A 189 7.15 -12.09 41.32
N ASP A 190 7.72 -12.12 40.11
CA ASP A 190 8.10 -13.35 39.42
C ASP A 190 9.20 -13.06 38.38
N SER A 191 9.68 -14.10 37.70
CA SER A 191 10.62 -14.00 36.61
C SER A 191 10.48 -15.12 35.59
N PHE A 192 10.81 -14.83 34.34
CA PHE A 192 10.81 -15.80 33.24
C PHE A 192 12.18 -15.87 32.57
N SER A 193 12.74 -17.10 32.44
CA SER A 193 14.04 -17.31 31.79
C SER A 193 13.91 -17.29 30.28
N VAL A 194 14.70 -16.44 29.63
CA VAL A 194 14.83 -16.34 28.16
C VAL A 194 16.11 -17.02 27.64
N SER A 195 16.90 -17.67 28.51
CA SER A 195 18.19 -18.25 28.20
C SER A 195 18.19 -19.32 27.09
N SER A 196 17.02 -19.88 26.77
CA SER A 196 16.90 -20.82 25.62
C SER A 196 16.97 -20.14 24.26
N GLN A 197 16.68 -18.86 24.19
CA GLN A 197 16.70 -18.03 23.00
C GLN A 197 17.83 -17.01 23.04
N GLU A 198 18.06 -16.40 24.24
CA GLU A 198 19.04 -15.34 24.42
C GLU A 198 19.74 -15.47 25.80
N THR A 199 21.06 -15.39 25.81
CA THR A 199 21.87 -15.46 27.02
C THR A 199 22.44 -14.10 27.46
N GLU A 200 22.29 -13.08 26.65
CA GLU A 200 22.63 -11.68 26.98
C GLU A 200 21.47 -10.79 26.49
N PRO A 201 20.28 -10.84 27.15
CA PRO A 201 19.15 -10.01 26.77
C PRO A 201 19.43 -8.53 27.05
N THR A 202 19.25 -7.68 26.05
CA THR A 202 19.61 -6.27 26.08
C THR A 202 18.41 -5.35 25.85
N GLY A 203 17.32 -5.82 25.20
CA GLY A 203 16.12 -5.02 24.93
C GLY A 203 14.85 -5.75 25.33
N LEU A 204 13.81 -5.00 25.76
CA LEU A 204 12.53 -5.52 26.23
C LEU A 204 11.38 -4.60 25.83
N ALA A 205 10.38 -5.13 25.16
CA ALA A 205 9.15 -4.38 24.87
C ALA A 205 7.92 -5.26 25.05
N PHE A 206 6.77 -4.63 25.30
CA PHE A 206 5.45 -5.27 25.35
C PHE A 206 4.50 -4.57 24.36
N ASN A 207 3.47 -5.30 23.91
CA ASN A 207 2.32 -4.68 23.30
C ASN A 207 1.39 -4.05 24.37
N ASP A 208 0.41 -3.25 23.94
CA ASP A 208 -0.45 -2.44 24.84
C ASP A 208 -1.17 -3.23 25.92
N ASP A 209 -1.63 -4.45 25.62
CA ASP A 209 -2.35 -5.31 26.56
C ASP A 209 -1.45 -6.31 27.32
N GLY A 210 -0.14 -6.29 27.04
CA GLY A 210 0.86 -7.16 27.66
C GLY A 210 0.76 -8.63 27.29
N THR A 211 -0.04 -8.98 26.29
CA THR A 211 -0.15 -10.38 25.82
C THR A 211 1.01 -10.81 24.93
N LYS A 212 1.84 -9.87 24.49
CA LYS A 212 3.08 -10.10 23.77
C LYS A 212 4.25 -9.43 24.45
N MET A 213 5.36 -10.09 24.46
CA MET A 213 6.66 -9.64 24.97
C MET A 213 7.72 -9.90 23.92
N PHE A 214 8.60 -8.93 23.71
CA PHE A 214 9.72 -8.99 22.78
C PHE A 214 11.00 -8.82 23.55
N VAL A 215 11.96 -9.73 23.33
CA VAL A 215 13.27 -9.70 23.97
C VAL A 215 14.34 -9.66 22.89
N LEU A 216 15.14 -8.61 22.92
CA LEU A 216 16.30 -8.40 22.07
C LEU A 216 17.55 -8.90 22.78
N GLY A 217 18.57 -9.34 22.05
CA GLY A 217 19.81 -9.71 22.68
C GLY A 217 21.05 -9.70 21.82
N CYS A 218 22.18 -9.52 22.48
CA CYS A 218 23.49 -9.32 21.87
C CYS A 218 24.15 -10.61 21.34
N VAL A 219 23.76 -11.79 21.82
CA VAL A 219 24.41 -13.05 21.39
C VAL A 219 23.74 -13.65 20.17
N SER A 220 22.42 -13.57 20.10
CA SER A 220 21.67 -14.13 18.98
C SER A 220 21.44 -13.15 17.83
N ASP A 221 21.64 -11.85 18.06
CA ASP A 221 21.28 -10.76 17.14
C ASP A 221 19.82 -10.85 16.66
N ASN A 222 18.91 -11.29 17.55
CA ASN A 222 17.51 -11.54 17.23
C ASN A 222 16.57 -10.75 18.12
N VAL A 223 15.40 -10.40 17.55
CA VAL A 223 14.21 -10.03 18.31
C VAL A 223 13.38 -11.30 18.53
N ASN A 224 13.26 -11.74 19.77
CA ASN A 224 12.55 -12.95 20.18
C ASN A 224 11.12 -12.60 20.64
N GLU A 225 10.10 -13.14 19.97
CA GLU A 225 8.67 -12.91 20.28
C GLU A 225 8.15 -13.99 21.23
N TYR A 226 7.45 -13.55 22.28
CA TYR A 226 6.74 -14.40 23.25
C TYR A 226 5.29 -14.00 23.35
N THR A 227 4.39 -14.97 23.60
CA THR A 227 3.01 -14.73 23.99
C THR A 227 2.82 -15.00 25.46
N LEU A 228 2.01 -14.19 26.12
CA LEU A 228 1.62 -14.35 27.54
C LEU A 228 0.13 -14.72 27.60
N SER A 229 -0.20 -15.80 28.27
CA SER A 229 -1.61 -16.21 28.45
C SER A 229 -2.39 -15.29 29.42
N THR A 230 -1.68 -14.52 30.23
CA THR A 230 -2.19 -13.44 31.07
C THR A 230 -1.35 -12.20 30.80
N GLY A 231 -1.98 -11.11 30.35
CA GLY A 231 -1.25 -9.89 30.01
C GLY A 231 -0.41 -9.36 31.18
N PHE A 232 0.85 -9.01 30.89
CA PHE A 232 1.78 -8.51 31.89
C PHE A 232 2.05 -9.47 33.07
N ASP A 233 1.99 -10.78 32.84
CA ASP A 233 2.37 -11.82 33.79
C ASP A 233 3.44 -12.70 33.13
N VAL A 234 4.72 -12.36 33.38
CA VAL A 234 5.86 -13.00 32.71
C VAL A 234 5.95 -14.50 32.97
N SER A 235 5.40 -14.99 34.07
CA SER A 235 5.37 -16.43 34.39
C SER A 235 4.55 -17.24 33.38
N THR A 236 3.66 -16.58 32.63
CA THR A 236 2.80 -17.20 31.62
C THR A 236 3.36 -17.15 30.19
N SER A 237 4.62 -16.67 30.02
CA SER A 237 5.25 -16.48 28.73
C SER A 237 5.54 -17.81 28.02
N SER A 238 5.37 -17.80 26.70
CA SER A 238 5.72 -18.90 25.79
C SER A 238 6.37 -18.35 24.54
N PHE A 239 7.53 -18.89 24.18
CA PHE A 239 8.26 -18.49 22.96
C PHE A 239 7.43 -18.79 21.71
N VAL A 240 7.42 -17.85 20.75
CA VAL A 240 6.72 -17.95 19.48
C VAL A 240 7.72 -18.17 18.35
N ASP A 241 8.58 -17.19 18.11
CA ASP A 241 9.55 -17.19 17.01
C ASP A 241 10.61 -16.10 17.21
N SER A 242 11.59 -16.00 16.31
CA SER A 242 12.65 -14.98 16.34
C SER A 242 12.90 -14.37 14.98
N PHE A 243 13.21 -13.08 14.95
CA PHE A 243 13.55 -12.31 13.75
C PHE A 243 15.02 -11.89 13.83
N ASP A 244 15.81 -12.29 12.82
CA ASP A 244 17.25 -12.00 12.70
C ASP A 244 17.46 -10.56 12.17
N ILE A 245 18.16 -9.75 12.96
CA ILE A 245 18.52 -8.36 12.61
C ILE A 245 20.02 -8.17 12.37
N SER A 246 20.80 -9.24 12.38
CA SER A 246 22.27 -9.21 12.18
C SER A 246 22.71 -8.56 10.85
N GLY A 247 21.77 -8.40 9.90
CA GLY A 247 22.01 -7.69 8.64
C GLY A 247 22.20 -6.18 8.81
N GLN A 248 21.67 -5.59 9.86
CA GLN A 248 21.72 -4.16 10.19
C GLN A 248 22.52 -3.90 11.47
N GLU A 249 22.29 -4.69 12.52
CA GLU A 249 22.96 -4.50 13.81
C GLU A 249 23.49 -5.81 14.35
N ASN A 250 24.76 -5.81 14.78
CA ASN A 250 25.34 -6.89 15.56
C ASN A 250 25.45 -6.44 17.02
N CYS A 251 25.03 -7.26 17.96
CA CYS A 251 24.93 -6.91 19.37
C CYS A 251 24.02 -5.68 19.62
N PRO A 252 22.76 -5.76 19.19
CA PRO A 252 21.77 -4.71 19.44
C PRO A 252 21.55 -4.51 20.94
N GLN A 253 21.15 -3.27 21.33
CA GLN A 253 21.12 -2.87 22.73
C GLN A 253 19.72 -2.46 23.20
N GLY A 254 18.93 -1.76 22.41
CA GLY A 254 17.61 -1.28 22.78
C GLY A 254 16.56 -1.53 21.71
N LEU A 255 15.31 -1.68 22.15
CA LEU A 255 14.16 -2.04 21.33
C LEU A 255 12.95 -1.17 21.66
N ALA A 256 12.34 -0.57 20.65
CA ALA A 256 11.09 0.17 20.81
C ALA A 256 10.10 -0.15 19.68
N PHE A 257 8.80 0.06 19.95
CA PHE A 257 7.72 -0.01 18.96
C PHE A 257 6.93 1.30 18.94
N ASN A 258 6.29 1.60 17.82
CA ASN A 258 5.24 2.61 17.81
C ASN A 258 3.95 2.04 18.45
N ALA A 259 2.98 2.91 18.74
CA ALA A 259 1.80 2.55 19.52
C ALA A 259 0.96 1.39 18.91
N ASP A 260 0.87 1.27 17.61
CA ASP A 260 0.13 0.18 16.94
C ASP A 260 0.99 -1.04 16.61
N GLY A 261 2.29 -1.01 16.94
CA GLY A 261 3.24 -2.08 16.70
C GLY A 261 3.61 -2.30 15.24
N THR A 262 3.22 -1.40 14.33
CA THR A 262 3.52 -1.54 12.89
C THR A 262 4.94 -1.11 12.55
N LYS A 263 5.62 -0.42 13.46
CA LYS A 263 7.03 -0.05 13.36
C LYS A 263 7.80 -0.57 14.57
N MET A 264 8.98 -1.08 14.31
CA MET A 264 9.96 -1.52 15.30
C MET A 264 11.26 -0.76 15.08
N PHE A 265 11.89 -0.37 16.16
CA PHE A 265 13.14 0.38 16.17
C PHE A 265 14.17 -0.36 17.01
N VAL A 266 15.37 -0.49 16.47
CA VAL A 266 16.49 -1.16 17.14
C VAL A 266 17.70 -0.24 17.13
N ILE A 267 18.37 -0.16 18.27
CA ILE A 267 19.61 0.60 18.43
C ILE A 267 20.74 -0.33 18.90
N GLY A 268 21.99 -0.05 18.53
CA GLY A 268 23.11 -0.84 18.96
C GLY A 268 24.49 -0.25 18.63
N PHE A 269 25.54 -0.94 19.05
CA PHE A 269 26.92 -0.47 19.01
C PHE A 269 27.59 -0.56 17.63
N SER A 270 27.12 -1.43 16.75
CA SER A 270 27.87 -1.71 15.51
C SER A 270 27.69 -0.65 14.45
N GLY A 271 26.51 -0.02 14.41
CA GLY A 271 26.17 1.03 13.46
C GLY A 271 26.25 2.43 14.05
N ASP A 272 26.21 2.57 15.37
CA ASP A 272 25.95 3.83 16.07
C ASP A 272 24.71 4.53 15.49
N ASP A 273 23.65 3.75 15.14
CA ASP A 273 22.44 4.26 14.51
C ASP A 273 21.17 3.66 15.12
N VAL A 274 20.05 4.30 14.80
CA VAL A 274 18.72 3.78 15.09
C VAL A 274 18.14 3.21 13.80
N ASN A 275 17.90 1.92 13.77
CA ASN A 275 17.37 1.17 12.64
C ASN A 275 15.85 1.08 12.72
N GLU A 276 15.14 1.51 11.67
CA GLU A 276 13.68 1.43 11.54
C GLU A 276 13.28 0.23 10.71
N TYR A 277 12.28 -0.51 11.21
CA TYR A 277 11.62 -1.63 10.52
C TYR A 277 10.12 -1.40 10.45
N THR A 278 9.48 -1.80 9.36
CA THR A 278 8.02 -1.95 9.28
C THR A 278 7.63 -3.39 9.49
N LEU A 279 6.56 -3.59 10.26
CA LEU A 279 5.94 -4.88 10.50
C LEU A 279 4.63 -4.96 9.72
N SER A 280 4.45 -6.03 8.99
CA SER A 280 3.20 -6.27 8.24
C SER A 280 2.00 -6.55 9.14
N CYS A 281 2.26 -6.97 10.40
CA CYS A 281 1.26 -7.10 11.45
C CYS A 281 1.76 -6.39 12.71
N GLY A 282 0.93 -5.58 13.34
CA GLY A 282 1.29 -4.91 14.59
C GLY A 282 1.76 -5.91 15.65
N PHE A 283 2.94 -5.64 16.24
CA PHE A 283 3.55 -6.49 17.25
C PHE A 283 3.73 -7.95 16.81
N GLN A 284 4.16 -8.19 15.57
CA GLN A 284 4.53 -9.50 15.06
C GLN A 284 5.77 -9.40 14.19
N VAL A 285 6.88 -9.96 14.66
CA VAL A 285 8.18 -9.80 14.00
C VAL A 285 8.48 -10.90 12.99
N THR A 286 7.72 -12.01 12.98
CA THR A 286 7.97 -13.18 12.14
C THR A 286 6.73 -13.75 11.45
N THR A 287 6.97 -14.67 10.51
CA THR A 287 5.95 -15.27 9.61
C THR A 287 5.19 -16.45 10.19
N SER A 288 5.51 -16.91 11.40
CA SER A 288 5.01 -18.19 11.89
C SER A 288 3.56 -18.18 12.37
N SER A 289 2.94 -17.02 12.45
CA SER A 289 1.52 -16.89 12.77
C SER A 289 0.89 -15.90 11.78
N SER A 290 -0.20 -16.28 11.13
CA SER A 290 -1.12 -15.28 10.57
C SER A 290 -1.46 -14.26 11.65
N CYS A 291 -1.58 -12.97 11.31
CA CYS A 291 -1.97 -11.92 12.26
C CYS A 291 -3.18 -12.38 13.07
N GLY A 292 -2.91 -12.90 14.26
CA GLY A 292 -3.91 -13.59 15.06
C GLY A 292 -4.76 -12.59 15.81
N SER A 293 -6.06 -12.58 15.52
CA SER A 293 -7.05 -12.04 16.44
C SER A 293 -7.05 -12.87 17.72
N SER A 294 -6.79 -12.24 18.86
CA SER A 294 -6.86 -12.86 20.17
C SER A 294 -8.25 -13.48 20.39
N SER A 295 -8.29 -14.79 20.58
CA SER A 295 -9.49 -15.54 20.90
C SER A 295 -9.94 -15.22 22.33
N SER A 296 -10.98 -14.41 22.47
CA SER A 296 -11.79 -14.36 23.69
C SER A 296 -13.09 -15.14 23.49
N SER A 297 -13.43 -15.93 24.49
CA SER A 297 -14.61 -16.74 24.65
C SER A 297 -15.93 -16.09 24.20
N SER A 298 -16.71 -16.82 23.44
CA SER A 298 -18.16 -16.78 23.15
C SER A 298 -19.04 -15.79 23.95
N GLU A 299 -19.03 -14.55 23.63
CA GLU A 299 -20.17 -13.66 23.51
C GLU A 299 -20.02 -13.04 22.09
N SER A 300 -21.13 -12.87 21.37
CA SER A 300 -21.11 -12.29 20.03
C SER A 300 -20.50 -10.88 20.12
N SER A 301 -19.20 -10.79 19.83
CA SER A 301 -18.46 -9.53 19.87
C SER A 301 -19.07 -8.57 18.86
N ASP A 302 -19.12 -7.29 19.19
CA ASP A 302 -19.58 -6.25 18.27
C ASP A 302 -18.72 -6.28 16.97
N PRO A 303 -19.27 -6.65 15.81
CA PRO A 303 -18.50 -6.79 14.58
C PRO A 303 -17.95 -5.44 14.06
N THR A 304 -18.41 -4.32 14.61
CA THR A 304 -17.89 -2.98 14.28
C THR A 304 -16.54 -2.69 14.95
N THR A 305 -16.09 -3.56 15.84
CA THR A 305 -14.74 -3.49 16.44
C THR A 305 -13.72 -4.39 15.74
N ASP A 306 -14.17 -5.22 14.80
CA ASP A 306 -13.29 -6.07 13.98
C ASP A 306 -12.80 -5.30 12.76
N LYS A 307 -11.49 -4.99 12.72
CA LYS A 307 -10.86 -4.22 11.66
C LYS A 307 -11.01 -4.87 10.27
N ASP A 308 -11.07 -6.19 10.18
CA ASP A 308 -11.25 -6.90 8.90
C ASP A 308 -12.69 -6.80 8.40
N VAL A 309 -13.68 -6.78 9.31
CA VAL A 309 -15.08 -6.48 8.96
C VAL A 309 -15.20 -5.06 8.42
N ILE A 310 -14.65 -4.09 9.13
CA ILE A 310 -14.65 -2.69 8.70
C ILE A 310 -13.85 -2.49 7.42
N GLY A 311 -12.65 -3.07 7.34
CA GLY A 311 -11.83 -3.06 6.14
C GLY A 311 -12.55 -3.64 4.91
N SER A 312 -13.34 -4.69 5.09
CA SER A 312 -14.16 -5.27 4.02
C SER A 312 -15.28 -4.33 3.55
N ILE A 313 -15.91 -3.59 4.47
CA ILE A 313 -16.92 -2.59 4.11
C ILE A 313 -16.28 -1.42 3.36
N ASP A 314 -15.18 -0.88 3.89
CA ASP A 314 -14.45 0.23 3.29
C ASP A 314 -13.89 -0.14 1.91
N ALA A 315 -13.37 -1.37 1.74
CA ALA A 315 -12.87 -1.86 0.46
C ALA A 315 -13.97 -1.89 -0.62
N GLN A 316 -15.19 -2.29 -0.27
CA GLN A 316 -16.34 -2.25 -1.20
C GLN A 316 -16.73 -0.82 -1.56
N VAL A 317 -16.71 0.11 -0.59
CA VAL A 317 -16.99 1.53 -0.82
C VAL A 317 -15.93 2.14 -1.74
N HIS A 318 -14.66 1.95 -1.43
CA HIS A 318 -13.54 2.50 -2.22
C HIS A 318 -13.40 1.82 -3.59
N GLY A 319 -13.56 0.50 -3.68
CA GLY A 319 -13.52 -0.27 -4.92
C GLY A 319 -14.56 0.18 -5.93
N SER A 320 -15.81 0.38 -5.48
CA SER A 320 -16.88 0.88 -6.32
C SER A 320 -16.56 2.23 -6.95
N LYS A 321 -15.97 3.17 -6.18
CA LYS A 321 -15.56 4.49 -6.67
C LYS A 321 -14.43 4.40 -7.68
N ARG A 322 -13.42 3.60 -7.40
CA ARG A 322 -12.26 3.39 -8.28
C ARG A 322 -12.65 2.83 -9.64
N LEU A 323 -13.51 1.82 -9.67
CA LEU A 323 -13.98 1.20 -10.93
C LEU A 323 -14.69 2.21 -11.83
N ALA A 324 -15.53 3.11 -11.26
CA ALA A 324 -16.16 4.21 -12.02
C ALA A 324 -15.15 5.22 -12.54
N GLU A 325 -14.22 5.67 -11.68
CA GLU A 325 -13.22 6.67 -12.03
C GLU A 325 -12.28 6.17 -13.13
N GLN A 326 -11.77 4.92 -13.02
CA GLN A 326 -10.91 4.32 -14.04
C GLN A 326 -11.61 4.17 -15.38
N THR A 327 -12.91 3.80 -15.35
CA THR A 327 -13.70 3.73 -16.60
C THR A 327 -13.76 5.10 -17.28
N THR A 328 -14.02 6.16 -16.55
CA THR A 328 -14.07 7.52 -17.12
C THR A 328 -12.71 8.02 -17.56
N ASN A 329 -11.65 7.75 -16.80
CA ASN A 329 -10.27 8.15 -17.14
C ASN A 329 -9.78 7.48 -18.42
N SER A 330 -10.01 6.17 -18.60
CA SER A 330 -9.68 5.42 -19.82
C SER A 330 -10.32 6.07 -21.07
N ILE A 331 -11.58 6.52 -20.95
CA ILE A 331 -12.32 7.16 -22.04
C ILE A 331 -11.81 8.60 -22.29
N LEU A 332 -11.60 9.40 -21.24
CA LEU A 332 -11.07 10.76 -21.36
C LEU A 332 -9.68 10.79 -22.01
N ASP A 333 -8.85 9.79 -21.72
CA ASP A 333 -7.57 9.61 -22.39
C ASP A 333 -7.73 9.26 -23.87
N ARG A 334 -8.72 8.45 -24.22
CA ARG A 334 -9.04 8.21 -25.64
C ARG A 334 -9.47 9.49 -26.34
N ILE A 335 -10.39 10.26 -25.75
CA ILE A 335 -10.84 11.54 -26.32
C ILE A 335 -9.66 12.49 -26.54
N LYS A 336 -8.76 12.61 -25.55
CA LYS A 336 -7.55 13.43 -25.63
C LYS A 336 -6.67 13.03 -26.82
N ARG A 337 -6.46 11.72 -27.03
CA ARG A 337 -5.66 11.19 -28.15
C ARG A 337 -6.31 11.52 -29.50
N VAL A 338 -7.60 11.28 -29.65
CA VAL A 338 -8.32 11.59 -30.90
C VAL A 338 -8.30 13.09 -31.19
N ARG A 339 -8.42 13.92 -30.15
CA ARG A 339 -8.35 15.38 -30.27
C ARG A 339 -6.97 15.89 -30.66
N SER A 340 -5.90 15.27 -30.17
CA SER A 340 -4.50 15.70 -30.39
C SER A 340 -3.90 15.20 -31.69
N GLN A 341 -4.59 14.32 -32.43
CA GLN A 341 -4.13 13.81 -33.71
C GLN A 341 -4.40 14.84 -34.80
N ASP A 342 -3.40 15.70 -35.08
CA ASP A 342 -3.29 16.39 -36.35
C ASP A 342 -3.03 15.33 -37.44
N THR A 343 -4.08 15.02 -38.19
CA THR A 343 -4.05 14.24 -39.43
C THR A 343 -3.41 12.84 -39.39
N ILE A 344 -4.19 11.85 -39.00
CA ILE A 344 -4.12 10.53 -39.62
C ILE A 344 -5.56 10.10 -39.91
N ASP A 345 -5.99 10.23 -41.15
CA ASP A 345 -7.16 9.55 -41.71
C ASP A 345 -6.95 8.04 -41.55
N GLN A 346 -7.70 7.40 -40.67
CA GLN A 346 -7.49 5.98 -40.41
C GLN A 346 -8.78 5.21 -40.25
N THR A 347 -9.09 4.53 -41.32
CA THR A 347 -9.89 3.33 -41.31
C THR A 347 -9.00 2.13 -40.96
N SER A 348 -9.12 1.57 -39.78
CA SER A 348 -8.39 0.35 -39.42
C SER A 348 -9.36 -0.80 -39.13
N GLN A 349 -9.22 -1.89 -39.87
CA GLN A 349 -9.68 -3.20 -39.43
C GLN A 349 -8.65 -3.72 -38.43
N GLN A 350 -9.04 -3.88 -37.18
CA GLN A 350 -8.24 -4.55 -36.17
C GLN A 350 -8.83 -5.94 -35.90
N ASP A 351 -8.06 -6.98 -36.13
CA ASP A 351 -8.29 -8.29 -35.53
C ASP A 351 -7.54 -8.32 -34.19
N ILE A 352 -8.22 -7.97 -33.10
CA ILE A 352 -7.68 -8.03 -31.75
C ILE A 352 -8.11 -9.37 -31.16
N ASN A 353 -7.14 -10.27 -30.92
CA ASN A 353 -7.37 -11.47 -30.14
C ASN A 353 -6.90 -11.19 -28.70
N LEU A 354 -7.85 -10.98 -27.81
CA LEU A 354 -7.60 -10.94 -26.37
C LEU A 354 -7.89 -12.32 -25.81
N SER A 355 -6.91 -12.97 -25.21
CA SER A 355 -7.10 -14.21 -24.47
C SER A 355 -6.80 -13.96 -22.99
N PHE A 356 -7.80 -14.21 -22.16
CA PHE A 356 -7.65 -14.20 -20.72
C PHE A 356 -7.67 -15.64 -20.25
N THR A 357 -6.69 -16.05 -19.45
CA THR A 357 -6.64 -17.41 -18.86
C THR A 357 -7.29 -17.45 -17.47
N ASN A 358 -7.60 -16.31 -16.90
CA ASN A 358 -8.47 -16.28 -15.73
C ASN A 358 -9.85 -16.79 -16.13
N PRO A 359 -10.38 -17.87 -15.51
CA PRO A 359 -11.70 -18.41 -15.82
C PRO A 359 -12.81 -17.35 -15.69
N ASP A 360 -12.62 -16.36 -14.85
CA ASP A 360 -13.60 -15.31 -14.55
C ASP A 360 -13.66 -14.23 -15.64
N LEU A 361 -12.60 -14.04 -16.42
CA LEU A 361 -12.56 -13.17 -17.61
C LEU A 361 -12.83 -13.90 -18.94
N THR A 362 -13.16 -15.19 -18.91
CA THR A 362 -13.52 -15.96 -20.12
C THR A 362 -14.76 -15.40 -20.83
N LEU A 363 -15.66 -14.73 -20.10
CA LEU A 363 -16.79 -14.02 -20.69
C LEU A 363 -16.31 -12.88 -21.60
N ALA A 364 -15.29 -12.12 -21.19
CA ALA A 364 -14.70 -11.05 -22.01
C ALA A 364 -14.03 -11.63 -23.27
N SER A 365 -13.30 -12.73 -23.16
CA SER A 365 -12.68 -13.40 -24.31
C SER A 365 -13.73 -14.01 -25.26
N SER A 366 -14.85 -14.51 -24.74
CA SER A 366 -15.94 -15.07 -25.55
C SER A 366 -16.72 -13.98 -26.29
N LEU A 367 -16.83 -12.77 -25.72
CA LEU A 367 -17.47 -11.62 -26.39
C LEU A 367 -16.60 -11.03 -27.51
N VAL A 368 -15.27 -11.14 -27.39
CA VAL A 368 -14.33 -10.71 -28.45
C VAL A 368 -14.25 -11.75 -29.59
N THR A 369 -14.48 -13.03 -29.28
CA THR A 369 -14.50 -14.15 -30.25
C THR A 369 -15.91 -14.54 -30.65
N LEU A 370 -16.93 -13.68 -30.56
CA LEU A 370 -18.29 -13.98 -31.00
C LEU A 370 -18.25 -14.57 -32.39
N PRO A 371 -18.77 -15.82 -32.58
CA PRO A 371 -18.86 -16.40 -33.90
C PRO A 371 -19.73 -15.47 -34.74
N LYS A 372 -19.37 -15.29 -36.02
CA LYS A 372 -20.19 -14.58 -37.01
C LYS A 372 -21.63 -15.14 -36.97
N ILE A 373 -22.48 -14.57 -36.13
CA ILE A 373 -23.90 -14.85 -36.18
C ILE A 373 -24.40 -14.06 -37.41
N PRO A 374 -24.80 -14.73 -38.49
CA PRO A 374 -25.38 -14.03 -39.65
C PRO A 374 -26.61 -13.27 -39.15
N ASN A 375 -26.61 -11.97 -39.24
CA ASN A 375 -27.67 -11.01 -38.90
C ASN A 375 -27.73 -10.44 -37.47
N LEU A 376 -26.74 -10.65 -36.59
CA LEU A 376 -26.66 -9.94 -35.31
C LEU A 376 -25.19 -9.65 -34.95
N ASN A 377 -24.55 -8.85 -35.78
CA ASN A 377 -23.26 -8.27 -35.41
C ASN A 377 -23.44 -6.75 -35.22
N PRO A 378 -23.75 -6.28 -33.99
CA PRO A 378 -23.94 -4.87 -33.75
C PRO A 378 -22.70 -4.02 -34.08
N PHE A 379 -21.52 -4.66 -34.23
CA PHE A 379 -20.28 -4.01 -34.63
C PHE A 379 -19.98 -4.12 -36.14
N GLN A 380 -20.72 -4.90 -36.93
CA GLN A 380 -20.46 -5.05 -38.37
C GLN A 380 -20.94 -3.81 -39.17
N ASP A 381 -21.98 -3.13 -38.69
CA ASP A 381 -22.43 -1.85 -39.27
C ASP A 381 -21.53 -0.66 -38.84
N LEU A 382 -20.66 -0.83 -37.82
CA LEU A 382 -19.68 0.16 -37.39
C LEU A 382 -18.38 0.13 -38.24
N GLN A 383 -18.23 -0.84 -39.14
CA GLN A 383 -17.08 -0.95 -40.07
C GLN A 383 -17.26 -0.09 -41.35
N THR A 384 -18.19 0.84 -41.35
CA THR A 384 -18.21 1.88 -42.39
C THR A 384 -17.04 2.84 -42.18
N ASN A 385 -16.50 3.42 -43.23
CA ASN A 385 -15.32 4.33 -43.27
C ASN A 385 -15.37 5.52 -42.30
N GLU A 386 -16.31 5.59 -41.37
CA GLU A 386 -16.61 6.73 -40.52
C GLU A 386 -16.36 6.46 -39.02
N TRP A 387 -16.21 5.19 -38.59
CA TRP A 387 -15.97 4.80 -37.20
C TRP A 387 -14.57 4.26 -37.00
N SER A 388 -13.91 4.71 -35.92
CA SER A 388 -12.61 4.21 -35.45
C SER A 388 -12.81 3.37 -34.22
N THR A 389 -12.30 2.13 -34.24
CA THR A 389 -12.29 1.26 -33.04
C THR A 389 -11.01 1.45 -32.26
N TRP A 390 -11.06 1.24 -30.95
CA TRP A 390 -9.91 1.36 -30.08
C TRP A 390 -9.96 0.37 -28.91
N THR A 391 -8.79 0.06 -28.38
CA THR A 391 -8.62 -0.74 -27.18
C THR A 391 -7.65 -0.05 -26.25
N ASN A 392 -7.93 -0.11 -24.96
CA ASN A 392 -7.05 0.37 -23.89
C ASN A 392 -7.03 -0.69 -22.80
N ALA A 393 -5.85 -1.01 -22.29
CA ALA A 393 -5.66 -1.85 -21.12
C ALA A 393 -4.96 -1.03 -20.03
N ASP A 394 -5.33 -1.26 -18.78
CA ASP A 394 -4.74 -0.61 -17.63
C ASP A 394 -4.57 -1.59 -16.46
N VAL A 395 -3.55 -1.32 -15.69
CA VAL A 395 -3.27 -1.99 -14.41
C VAL A 395 -3.04 -0.91 -13.37
N THR A 396 -3.67 -1.06 -12.21
CA THR A 396 -3.48 -0.18 -11.06
C THR A 396 -3.13 -1.02 -9.86
N ILE A 397 -2.08 -0.64 -9.15
CA ILE A 397 -1.69 -1.18 -7.85
C ILE A 397 -1.82 -0.05 -6.85
N GLY A 398 -2.38 -0.32 -5.69
CA GLY A 398 -2.58 0.69 -4.67
C GLY A 398 -2.56 0.12 -3.27
N ARG A 399 -2.41 1.02 -2.31
CA ARG A 399 -2.50 0.69 -0.89
C ARG A 399 -3.27 1.77 -0.16
N ILE A 400 -4.20 1.35 0.70
CA ILE A 400 -4.86 2.17 1.70
C ILE A 400 -4.30 1.74 3.05
N GLY A 401 -3.81 2.70 3.84
CA GLY A 401 -3.14 2.44 5.11
C GLY A 401 -4.06 1.85 6.17
N ASP A 402 -3.48 1.23 7.17
CA ASP A 402 -4.20 0.78 8.37
C ASP A 402 -4.68 1.98 9.19
N THR A 403 -5.83 1.85 9.81
CA THR A 403 -6.39 2.86 10.71
C THR A 403 -6.76 2.22 12.05
N SER A 404 -7.14 3.02 13.03
CA SER A 404 -7.66 2.49 14.30
C SER A 404 -8.89 1.60 14.14
N LEU A 405 -9.66 1.74 13.04
CA LEU A 405 -10.93 1.04 12.81
C LEU A 405 -10.90 0.07 11.62
N SER A 406 -10.01 0.23 10.65
CA SER A 406 -10.03 -0.50 9.38
C SER A 406 -8.66 -1.08 9.09
N SER A 407 -8.60 -2.35 8.70
CA SER A 407 -7.35 -3.01 8.26
C SER A 407 -6.82 -2.43 6.96
N VAL A 408 -5.50 -2.50 6.78
CA VAL A 408 -4.80 -2.16 5.54
C VAL A 408 -5.43 -2.87 4.34
N GLN A 409 -5.45 -2.20 3.19
CA GLN A 409 -5.96 -2.75 1.94
C GLN A 409 -4.88 -2.69 0.87
N ASP A 410 -4.47 -3.85 0.36
CA ASP A 410 -3.60 -3.97 -0.81
C ASP A 410 -4.46 -4.27 -2.04
N ILE A 411 -4.30 -3.47 -3.09
CA ILE A 411 -5.26 -3.36 -4.18
C ILE A 411 -4.57 -3.63 -5.50
N SER A 412 -5.17 -4.51 -6.32
CA SER A 412 -4.74 -4.77 -7.70
C SER A 412 -5.94 -4.71 -8.63
N ILE A 413 -5.93 -3.78 -9.59
CA ILE A 413 -7.01 -3.62 -10.55
C ILE A 413 -6.48 -3.81 -11.95
N GLN A 414 -7.18 -4.61 -12.72
CA GLN A 414 -6.90 -4.86 -14.13
C GLN A 414 -8.13 -4.52 -14.97
N GLY A 415 -7.94 -3.78 -16.05
CA GLY A 415 -9.04 -3.37 -16.89
C GLY A 415 -8.74 -3.40 -18.38
N VAL A 416 -9.75 -3.71 -19.15
CA VAL A 416 -9.71 -3.62 -20.61
C VAL A 416 -10.95 -2.87 -21.09
N SER A 417 -10.72 -1.79 -21.84
CA SER A 417 -11.76 -0.99 -22.47
C SER A 417 -11.73 -1.19 -23.98
N LEU A 418 -12.87 -1.44 -24.56
CA LEU A 418 -13.09 -1.52 -25.99
C LEU A 418 -14.07 -0.42 -26.37
N GLY A 419 -13.81 0.28 -27.49
CA GLY A 419 -14.72 1.32 -27.91
C GLY A 419 -14.67 1.62 -29.38
N ALA A 420 -15.66 2.39 -29.82
CA ALA A 420 -15.71 2.93 -31.16
C ALA A 420 -16.12 4.40 -31.08
N ASP A 421 -15.45 5.24 -31.85
CA ASP A 421 -15.77 6.66 -31.95
C ASP A 421 -15.81 7.15 -33.40
N ARG A 422 -16.51 8.26 -33.57
CA ARG A 422 -16.66 8.92 -34.87
C ARG A 422 -16.46 10.41 -34.70
N LYS A 423 -15.65 10.96 -35.60
CA LYS A 423 -15.51 12.41 -35.78
C LYS A 423 -16.61 12.87 -36.78
N ILE A 424 -17.57 13.68 -36.32
CA ILE A 424 -18.66 14.14 -37.17
C ILE A 424 -18.24 15.34 -38.02
N ASP A 425 -17.52 16.25 -37.40
CA ASP A 425 -16.87 17.39 -38.03
C ASP A 425 -15.55 17.66 -37.26
N ASP A 426 -14.83 18.70 -37.63
CA ASP A 426 -13.53 18.99 -37.00
C ASP A 426 -13.64 19.30 -35.52
N ASP A 427 -14.83 19.63 -35.04
CA ASP A 427 -15.06 20.08 -33.66
C ASP A 427 -15.74 19.03 -32.78
N LYS A 428 -16.24 17.89 -33.31
CA LYS A 428 -17.12 16.99 -32.56
C LYS A 428 -16.73 15.52 -32.72
N ILE A 429 -16.60 14.85 -31.58
CA ILE A 429 -16.33 13.42 -31.46
C ILE A 429 -17.43 12.80 -30.61
N TYR A 430 -17.96 11.67 -31.02
CA TYR A 430 -18.88 10.83 -30.24
C TYR A 430 -18.43 9.39 -30.27
N GLY A 431 -18.64 8.67 -29.19
CA GLY A 431 -18.26 7.27 -29.10
C GLY A 431 -19.06 6.48 -28.08
N LEU A 432 -18.86 5.18 -28.16
CA LEU A 432 -19.39 4.17 -27.26
C LEU A 432 -18.23 3.33 -26.76
N SER A 433 -18.30 2.85 -25.53
CA SER A 433 -17.32 1.91 -24.99
C SER A 433 -17.94 0.90 -24.04
N ILE A 434 -17.31 -0.25 -23.96
CA ILE A 434 -17.51 -1.26 -22.94
C ILE A 434 -16.17 -1.48 -22.23
N ARG A 435 -16.21 -1.58 -20.91
CA ARG A 435 -15.04 -1.90 -20.08
C ARG A 435 -15.33 -3.12 -19.22
N PHE A 436 -14.39 -4.03 -19.17
CA PHE A 436 -14.32 -5.14 -18.24
C PHE A 436 -13.17 -4.85 -17.27
N ALA A 437 -13.40 -5.03 -15.98
CA ALA A 437 -12.36 -4.86 -14.99
C ALA A 437 -12.52 -5.87 -13.85
N ASN A 438 -11.39 -6.24 -13.25
CA ASN A 438 -11.29 -6.99 -12.01
C ASN A 438 -10.57 -6.13 -10.98
N ASP A 439 -11.11 -6.00 -9.76
CA ASP A 439 -10.52 -5.33 -8.60
C ASP A 439 -10.34 -6.38 -7.52
N ASP A 440 -9.11 -6.78 -7.28
CA ASP A 440 -8.72 -7.69 -6.20
C ASP A 440 -8.15 -6.86 -5.06
N THR A 441 -8.77 -6.96 -3.89
CA THR A 441 -8.36 -6.26 -2.68
C THR A 441 -8.13 -7.26 -1.56
N ASP A 442 -6.90 -7.36 -1.09
CA ASP A 442 -6.52 -8.08 0.12
C ASP A 442 -6.67 -7.13 1.32
N ILE A 443 -7.24 -7.65 2.43
CA ILE A 443 -7.60 -6.85 3.60
C ILE A 443 -6.92 -7.46 4.82
N GLY A 444 -6.12 -6.64 5.51
CA GLY A 444 -5.30 -7.13 6.61
C GLY A 444 -4.35 -8.22 6.15
N ASN A 445 -3.91 -9.05 7.07
CA ASN A 445 -2.95 -10.13 6.80
C ASN A 445 -3.51 -11.54 7.08
N ALA A 446 -4.78 -11.63 7.51
CA ALA A 446 -5.43 -12.90 7.84
C ALA A 446 -5.92 -13.69 6.61
N GLY A 447 -5.84 -13.10 5.41
CA GLY A 447 -6.36 -13.67 4.17
C GLY A 447 -7.83 -13.33 3.90
N THR A 448 -8.33 -12.25 4.51
CA THR A 448 -9.59 -11.60 4.14
C THR A 448 -9.39 -10.91 2.80
N LYS A 449 -10.29 -11.12 1.85
CA LYS A 449 -10.16 -10.57 0.50
C LYS A 449 -11.49 -10.37 -0.20
N ILE A 450 -11.49 -9.45 -1.15
CA ILE A 450 -12.61 -9.18 -2.05
C ILE A 450 -12.11 -9.20 -3.49
N SER A 451 -12.78 -9.97 -4.35
CA SER A 451 -12.55 -9.94 -5.80
C SER A 451 -13.81 -9.43 -6.48
N THR A 452 -13.74 -8.27 -7.12
CA THR A 452 -14.88 -7.62 -7.78
C THR A 452 -14.70 -7.58 -9.28
N GLN A 453 -15.58 -8.23 -10.01
CA GLN A 453 -15.68 -8.13 -11.46
C GLN A 453 -16.69 -7.07 -11.86
N SER A 454 -16.38 -6.26 -12.87
CA SER A 454 -17.30 -5.24 -13.36
C SER A 454 -17.38 -5.19 -14.88
N VAL A 455 -18.57 -4.85 -15.35
CA VAL A 455 -18.85 -4.55 -16.77
C VAL A 455 -19.52 -3.19 -16.86
N ASN A 456 -18.89 -2.25 -17.56
CA ASN A 456 -19.35 -0.88 -17.68
C ASN A 456 -19.62 -0.52 -19.16
N LEU A 457 -20.78 0.04 -19.44
CA LEU A 457 -21.15 0.60 -20.74
C LEU A 457 -21.15 2.10 -20.65
N SER A 458 -20.55 2.78 -21.63
CA SER A 458 -20.46 4.24 -21.63
C SER A 458 -20.74 4.85 -23.00
N VAL A 459 -21.31 6.04 -22.97
CA VAL A 459 -21.37 6.95 -24.12
C VAL A 459 -20.51 8.16 -23.79
N TYR A 460 -19.79 8.67 -24.78
CA TYR A 460 -18.90 9.78 -24.56
C TYR A 460 -18.85 10.72 -25.77
N GLY A 461 -18.37 11.92 -25.53
CA GLY A 461 -18.17 12.88 -26.58
C GLY A 461 -17.24 14.01 -26.21
N SER A 462 -16.74 14.68 -27.24
CA SER A 462 -15.93 15.87 -27.12
C SER A 462 -16.40 16.91 -28.10
N ARG A 463 -16.36 18.17 -27.69
CA ARG A 463 -16.65 19.31 -28.54
C ARG A 463 -15.62 20.40 -28.33
N TYR A 464 -15.04 20.87 -29.44
CA TYR A 464 -14.32 22.14 -29.42
C TYR A 464 -15.34 23.29 -29.36
N LEU A 465 -15.05 24.22 -28.50
CA LEU A 465 -15.62 25.54 -28.41
C LEU A 465 -14.68 26.53 -29.10
N ASP A 466 -15.00 27.82 -29.04
CA ASP A 466 -14.13 28.83 -29.64
C ASP A 466 -12.73 28.88 -29.01
N ASN A 467 -11.68 29.19 -29.82
CA ASN A 467 -10.30 29.44 -29.37
C ASN A 467 -9.60 28.26 -28.67
N ASP A 468 -9.60 27.08 -29.28
CA ASP A 468 -8.92 25.87 -28.76
C ASP A 468 -9.42 25.41 -27.35
N THR A 469 -10.57 25.89 -26.91
CA THR A 469 -11.26 25.45 -25.71
C THR A 469 -12.10 24.21 -26.02
N PHE A 470 -12.14 23.23 -25.16
CA PHE A 470 -12.89 21.99 -25.36
C PHE A 470 -13.71 21.60 -24.14
N MET A 471 -14.72 20.81 -24.40
CA MET A 471 -15.53 20.13 -23.38
C MET A 471 -15.61 18.64 -23.73
N ASP A 472 -15.16 17.80 -22.82
CA ASP A 472 -15.27 16.34 -22.89
C ASP A 472 -16.30 15.85 -21.89
N GLY A 473 -17.13 14.89 -22.29
CA GLY A 473 -18.15 14.31 -21.43
C GLY A 473 -18.21 12.79 -21.56
N VAL A 474 -18.44 12.13 -20.45
CA VAL A 474 -18.64 10.68 -20.34
C VAL A 474 -19.81 10.43 -19.42
N VAL A 475 -20.71 9.53 -19.81
CA VAL A 475 -21.79 9.00 -18.97
C VAL A 475 -21.86 7.50 -19.18
N GLY A 476 -21.97 6.74 -18.10
CA GLY A 476 -22.03 5.30 -18.16
C GLY A 476 -22.86 4.66 -17.06
N ALA A 477 -23.12 3.39 -17.26
CA ALA A 477 -23.74 2.50 -16.28
C ALA A 477 -22.99 1.16 -16.26
N GLY A 478 -22.95 0.53 -15.10
CA GLY A 478 -22.24 -0.72 -14.90
C GLY A 478 -22.95 -1.67 -13.96
N TYR A 479 -22.55 -2.91 -14.06
CA TYR A 479 -22.88 -3.99 -13.15
C TYR A 479 -21.59 -4.54 -12.57
N MET A 480 -21.60 -4.93 -11.30
CA MET A 480 -20.49 -5.55 -10.61
C MET A 480 -20.95 -6.73 -9.77
N GLN A 481 -20.06 -7.69 -9.64
CA GLN A 481 -20.22 -8.86 -8.78
C GLN A 481 -18.93 -9.03 -7.98
N SER A 482 -19.08 -9.21 -6.67
CA SER A 482 -17.97 -9.38 -5.73
C SER A 482 -18.06 -10.73 -5.04
N ASP A 483 -16.97 -11.46 -5.05
CA ASP A 483 -16.74 -12.62 -4.22
C ASP A 483 -15.97 -12.17 -2.97
N LEU A 484 -16.51 -12.43 -1.79
CA LEU A 484 -15.96 -12.01 -0.52
C LEU A 484 -15.52 -13.23 0.30
N VAL A 485 -14.31 -13.15 0.80
CA VAL A 485 -13.75 -14.13 1.74
C VAL A 485 -13.30 -13.38 2.97
N ARG A 486 -13.93 -13.63 4.12
CA ARG A 486 -13.50 -13.06 5.41
C ARG A 486 -12.93 -14.16 6.30
N LYS A 487 -11.84 -13.86 6.99
CA LYS A 487 -11.24 -14.70 7.99
C LYS A 487 -11.66 -14.21 9.37
N SER A 488 -12.10 -15.14 10.22
CA SER A 488 -12.41 -14.89 11.62
C SER A 488 -11.81 -16.03 12.44
N GLY A 489 -10.65 -15.78 13.03
CA GLY A 489 -9.84 -16.82 13.65
C GLY A 489 -9.52 -17.95 12.65
N SER A 490 -9.87 -19.19 12.99
CA SER A 490 -9.71 -20.36 12.09
C SER A 490 -10.83 -20.50 11.05
N ASN A 491 -11.89 -19.69 11.12
CA ASN A 491 -13.05 -19.80 10.26
C ASN A 491 -12.86 -19.03 8.94
N THR A 492 -13.35 -19.62 7.85
CA THR A 492 -13.44 -18.96 6.56
C THR A 492 -14.90 -18.71 6.23
N LEU A 493 -15.26 -17.46 6.04
CA LEU A 493 -16.61 -17.00 5.77
C LEU A 493 -16.66 -16.52 4.32
N ASN A 494 -17.61 -17.01 3.55
CA ASN A 494 -17.74 -16.67 2.13
C ASN A 494 -19.08 -15.98 1.90
N GLY A 495 -19.07 -14.98 1.01
CA GLY A 495 -20.26 -14.26 0.58
C GLY A 495 -20.12 -13.76 -0.83
N ASP A 496 -21.26 -13.61 -1.51
CA ASP A 496 -21.35 -13.04 -2.85
C ASP A 496 -22.22 -11.79 -2.82
N ARG A 497 -21.80 -10.73 -3.51
CA ARG A 497 -22.51 -9.46 -3.55
C ARG A 497 -22.59 -8.91 -4.95
N GLU A 498 -23.79 -8.51 -5.37
CA GLU A 498 -24.02 -7.86 -6.65
C GLU A 498 -24.24 -6.35 -6.47
N GLY A 499 -24.01 -5.58 -7.54
CA GLY A 499 -24.24 -4.15 -7.52
C GLY A 499 -24.43 -3.52 -8.87
N ASN A 500 -25.12 -2.38 -8.88
CA ASN A 500 -25.34 -1.56 -10.05
C ASN A 500 -24.75 -0.18 -9.85
N GLN A 501 -24.20 0.40 -10.90
CA GLN A 501 -23.50 1.68 -10.84
C GLN A 501 -23.90 2.58 -12.00
N ILE A 502 -24.04 3.89 -11.72
CA ILE A 502 -24.08 4.94 -12.73
C ILE A 502 -22.96 5.94 -12.46
N PHE A 503 -22.36 6.46 -13.51
CA PHE A 503 -21.25 7.40 -13.35
C PHE A 503 -21.18 8.39 -14.51
N GLY A 504 -20.49 9.50 -14.28
CA GLY A 504 -20.25 10.50 -15.31
C GLY A 504 -19.07 11.41 -14.99
N SER A 505 -18.51 12.00 -16.02
CA SER A 505 -17.43 12.98 -15.90
C SER A 505 -17.55 14.07 -16.95
N LEU A 506 -17.24 15.30 -16.55
CA LEU A 506 -17.11 16.46 -17.44
C LEU A 506 -15.74 17.08 -17.24
N LYS A 507 -15.02 17.29 -18.36
CA LYS A 507 -13.70 17.95 -18.38
C LYS A 507 -13.77 19.17 -19.31
N PHE A 508 -13.39 20.32 -18.80
CA PHE A 508 -13.25 21.56 -19.57
C PHE A 508 -11.77 21.95 -19.60
N GLY A 509 -11.25 22.26 -20.78
CA GLY A 509 -9.88 22.64 -20.90
C GLY A 509 -9.63 23.55 -22.08
N LYS A 510 -8.42 24.13 -22.13
CA LYS A 510 -7.95 24.95 -23.24
C LYS A 510 -6.58 24.53 -23.67
N GLN A 511 -6.41 24.21 -24.94
CA GLN A 511 -5.11 23.88 -25.52
C GLN A 511 -4.37 25.16 -25.94
N ILE A 512 -3.27 25.47 -25.27
CA ILE A 512 -2.40 26.60 -25.55
C ILE A 512 -1.19 26.07 -26.32
N LYS A 513 -1.19 26.32 -27.63
CA LYS A 513 -0.10 25.87 -28.53
C LYS A 513 1.06 26.84 -28.48
N GLN A 514 2.23 26.36 -28.08
CA GLN A 514 3.50 27.06 -28.15
C GLN A 514 4.36 26.49 -29.29
N SER A 515 5.45 27.16 -29.67
CA SER A 515 6.25 26.72 -30.78
C SER A 515 6.92 25.34 -30.61
N GLN A 516 7.12 24.89 -29.37
CA GLN A 516 7.82 23.62 -29.05
C GLN A 516 6.95 22.65 -28.25
N PHE A 517 5.96 23.12 -27.52
CA PHE A 517 5.14 22.29 -26.65
C PHE A 517 3.71 22.85 -26.54
N ASN A 518 2.78 22.01 -26.15
CA ASN A 518 1.40 22.41 -25.83
C ASN A 518 1.23 22.39 -24.32
N ILE A 519 0.48 23.36 -23.82
CA ILE A 519 0.04 23.40 -22.41
C ILE A 519 -1.47 23.34 -22.40
N THR A 520 -2.04 22.45 -21.60
CA THR A 520 -3.49 22.26 -21.53
C THR A 520 -3.95 22.34 -20.06
N PRO A 521 -4.25 23.55 -19.55
CA PRO A 521 -4.96 23.68 -18.28
C PRO A 521 -6.38 23.15 -18.43
N TYR A 522 -6.91 22.49 -17.39
CA TYR A 522 -8.26 21.96 -17.37
C TYR A 522 -8.87 21.90 -15.98
N GLY A 523 -10.20 21.82 -15.93
CA GLY A 523 -10.97 21.43 -14.76
C GLY A 523 -11.79 20.18 -15.08
N LYS A 524 -11.95 19.31 -14.13
CA LYS A 524 -12.70 18.05 -14.25
C LYS A 524 -13.64 17.88 -13.05
N ILE A 525 -14.85 17.40 -13.31
CA ILE A 525 -15.78 16.92 -12.29
C ILE A 525 -16.13 15.49 -12.65
N HIS A 526 -16.10 14.63 -11.66
CA HIS A 526 -16.53 13.24 -11.76
C HIS A 526 -17.56 12.94 -10.67
N SER A 527 -18.58 12.15 -10.99
CA SER A 527 -19.55 11.69 -10.01
C SER A 527 -19.98 10.26 -10.32
N SER A 528 -20.19 9.47 -9.27
CA SER A 528 -20.71 8.12 -9.35
C SER A 528 -21.74 7.86 -8.24
N TYR A 529 -22.66 6.94 -8.52
CA TYR A 529 -23.58 6.39 -7.55
C TYR A 529 -23.66 4.88 -7.76
N THR A 530 -23.42 4.14 -6.71
CA THR A 530 -23.42 2.67 -6.70
C THR A 530 -24.42 2.18 -5.65
N GLN A 531 -25.21 1.18 -6.02
CA GLN A 531 -26.07 0.44 -5.12
C GLN A 531 -25.61 -1.01 -5.11
N LEU A 532 -25.12 -1.46 -3.94
CA LEU A 532 -24.77 -2.85 -3.68
C LEU A 532 -25.94 -3.55 -2.99
N GLU A 533 -26.27 -4.75 -3.43
CA GLU A 533 -27.33 -5.54 -2.82
C GLU A 533 -26.92 -6.06 -1.44
N GLY A 534 -27.90 -6.47 -0.60
CA GLY A 534 -27.60 -7.16 0.67
C GLY A 534 -27.10 -8.58 0.41
N TYR A 535 -26.23 -9.07 1.28
CA TYR A 535 -25.73 -10.44 1.22
C TYR A 535 -25.59 -11.07 2.61
N SER A 536 -25.37 -12.37 2.65
CA SER A 536 -25.07 -13.09 3.87
C SER A 536 -23.86 -13.98 3.67
N GLU A 537 -22.97 -13.95 4.64
CA GLU A 537 -21.86 -14.89 4.69
C GLU A 537 -22.35 -16.32 5.05
N THR A 538 -21.52 -17.30 4.76
CA THR A 538 -21.71 -18.69 5.14
C THR A 538 -20.59 -19.14 6.05
N GLY A 539 -20.91 -19.83 7.14
CA GLY A 539 -19.94 -20.34 8.12
C GLY A 539 -20.34 -20.03 9.57
N THR A 540 -19.48 -20.39 10.51
CA THR A 540 -19.65 -20.04 11.95
C THR A 540 -19.28 -18.56 12.11
N ASP A 541 -20.06 -17.80 12.87
CA ASP A 541 -19.92 -16.34 13.07
C ASP A 541 -20.18 -15.50 11.80
N ALA A 542 -20.95 -16.07 10.87
CA ALA A 542 -21.34 -15.40 9.64
C ALA A 542 -22.18 -14.16 9.92
N LEU A 543 -21.89 -13.09 9.16
CA LEU A 543 -22.63 -11.84 9.18
C LEU A 543 -23.57 -11.76 7.97
N LYS A 544 -24.69 -11.08 8.18
CA LYS A 544 -25.60 -10.64 7.15
C LYS A 544 -25.47 -9.13 7.02
N PHE A 545 -25.34 -8.66 5.81
CA PHE A 545 -25.20 -7.24 5.46
C PHE A 545 -26.42 -6.79 4.65
N ASP A 546 -26.98 -5.65 5.01
CA ASP A 546 -28.05 -5.02 4.25
C ASP A 546 -27.49 -4.34 2.99
N ALA A 547 -28.38 -3.87 2.09
CA ALA A 547 -27.98 -3.12 0.90
C ALA A 547 -27.21 -1.85 1.28
N LEU A 548 -26.23 -1.47 0.45
CA LEU A 548 -25.36 -0.32 0.67
C LEU A 548 -25.42 0.65 -0.52
N GLU A 549 -25.67 1.93 -0.23
CA GLU A 549 -25.65 3.01 -1.21
C GLU A 549 -24.37 3.83 -1.07
N ILE A 550 -23.68 4.07 -2.19
CA ILE A 550 -22.38 4.74 -2.23
C ILE A 550 -22.45 5.89 -3.23
N GLY A 551 -22.38 7.12 -2.75
CA GLY A 551 -22.26 8.31 -3.56
C GLY A 551 -20.85 8.87 -3.54
N ALA A 552 -20.31 9.29 -4.68
CA ALA A 552 -19.02 9.95 -4.75
C ALA A 552 -19.05 11.08 -5.78
N THR A 553 -18.45 12.20 -5.44
CA THR A 553 -18.21 13.32 -6.36
C THR A 553 -16.81 13.85 -6.11
N SER A 554 -16.07 14.11 -7.19
CA SER A 554 -14.76 14.75 -7.12
C SER A 554 -14.68 15.90 -8.10
N GLY A 555 -13.95 16.94 -7.70
CA GLY A 555 -13.60 18.07 -8.55
C GLY A 555 -12.10 18.25 -8.59
N SER A 556 -11.52 18.47 -9.77
CA SER A 556 -10.09 18.67 -9.91
C SER A 556 -9.74 19.75 -10.91
N VAL A 557 -8.54 20.31 -10.73
CA VAL A 557 -7.89 21.22 -11.69
C VAL A 557 -6.53 20.63 -12.05
N GLY A 558 -6.17 20.69 -13.31
CA GLY A 558 -4.93 20.06 -13.77
C GLY A 558 -4.25 20.79 -14.91
N LEU A 559 -3.03 20.39 -15.14
CA LEU A 559 -2.18 20.87 -16.21
C LEU A 559 -1.58 19.66 -16.94
N GLU A 560 -1.76 19.62 -18.25
CA GLU A 560 -1.08 18.68 -19.12
C GLU A 560 -0.09 19.45 -20.01
N ILE A 561 1.10 18.86 -20.21
CA ILE A 561 2.13 19.39 -21.10
C ILE A 561 2.52 18.27 -22.04
N ASP A 562 2.55 18.54 -23.34
CA ASP A 562 3.02 17.61 -24.35
C ASP A 562 3.90 18.29 -25.40
N GLN A 563 4.81 17.52 -25.99
CA GLN A 563 5.72 17.99 -27.05
C GLN A 563 5.79 16.96 -28.18
N LEU A 564 5.50 17.37 -29.41
CA LEU A 564 5.68 16.49 -30.56
C LEU A 564 7.10 16.60 -31.11
N ILE A 565 7.83 15.48 -31.05
CA ILE A 565 9.19 15.35 -31.58
C ILE A 565 9.12 14.47 -32.84
N LYS A 566 9.46 15.01 -34.01
CA LYS A 566 9.41 14.31 -35.30
C LYS A 566 10.81 13.80 -35.69
N TYR A 567 10.86 12.55 -36.12
CA TYR A 567 11.98 11.89 -36.72
C TYR A 567 11.67 11.60 -38.23
N GLN A 568 12.60 11.02 -38.98
CA GLN A 568 12.40 10.76 -40.41
C GLN A 568 11.26 9.79 -40.72
N GLU A 569 11.05 8.75 -39.88
CA GLU A 569 10.04 7.68 -40.08
C GLU A 569 9.18 7.45 -38.84
N SER A 570 9.25 8.34 -37.87
CA SER A 570 8.50 8.19 -36.62
C SER A 570 8.32 9.52 -35.89
N SER A 571 7.42 9.56 -34.97
CA SER A 571 7.28 10.67 -34.01
C SER A 571 7.10 10.14 -32.59
N VAL A 572 7.61 10.91 -31.63
CA VAL A 572 7.42 10.64 -30.20
C VAL A 572 6.79 11.87 -29.57
N LYS A 573 5.77 11.65 -28.74
CA LYS A 573 5.07 12.70 -28.03
C LYS A 573 5.12 12.44 -26.52
N PRO A 574 6.19 12.87 -25.81
CA PRO A 574 6.23 12.82 -24.37
C PRO A 574 5.12 13.70 -23.77
N ARG A 575 4.57 13.24 -22.63
CA ARG A 575 3.50 13.90 -21.91
C ARG A 575 3.83 13.98 -20.42
N PHE A 576 3.38 15.05 -19.80
CA PHE A 576 3.40 15.25 -18.36
C PHE A 576 2.03 15.71 -17.91
N LYS A 577 1.56 15.23 -16.77
CA LYS A 577 0.29 15.58 -16.12
C LYS A 577 0.52 15.92 -14.65
N LEU A 578 -0.11 16.99 -14.20
CA LEU A 578 -0.23 17.32 -12.78
C LEU A 578 -1.67 17.71 -12.53
N GLU A 579 -2.32 17.09 -11.56
CA GLU A 579 -3.71 17.34 -11.22
C GLU A 579 -3.83 17.41 -9.69
N TYR A 580 -4.53 18.43 -9.20
CA TYR A 580 -4.96 18.56 -7.81
C TYR A 580 -6.46 18.51 -7.77
N GLY A 581 -7.01 17.67 -6.91
CA GLY A 581 -8.43 17.46 -6.77
C GLY A 581 -8.87 17.34 -5.33
N LYS A 582 -10.17 17.41 -5.15
CA LYS A 582 -10.85 17.16 -3.89
C LYS A 582 -11.94 16.13 -4.10
N GLU A 583 -11.93 15.08 -3.32
CA GLU A 583 -13.00 14.11 -3.23
C GLU A 583 -14.02 14.59 -2.19
N ILE A 584 -15.27 14.69 -2.60
CA ILE A 584 -16.41 15.07 -1.77
C ILE A 584 -17.30 13.84 -1.70
N GLY A 585 -17.22 13.09 -0.59
CA GLY A 585 -18.03 11.89 -0.38
C GLY A 585 -19.30 12.20 0.41
N SER A 586 -20.32 11.38 0.23
CA SER A 586 -21.40 11.24 1.21
C SER A 586 -21.09 10.01 2.07
N ASP A 587 -21.31 10.12 3.38
CA ASP A 587 -21.18 8.98 4.28
C ASP A 587 -22.01 7.80 3.79
N SER A 588 -21.44 6.61 3.84
CA SER A 588 -22.10 5.36 3.48
C SER A 588 -22.23 4.49 4.72
N THR A 589 -23.47 4.19 5.12
CA THR A 589 -23.74 3.39 6.32
C THR A 589 -24.11 1.97 5.94
N GLN A 590 -23.34 1.02 6.43
CA GLN A 590 -23.62 -0.42 6.32
C GLN A 590 -24.23 -0.94 7.60
N ASP A 591 -25.44 -1.46 7.48
CA ASP A 591 -26.09 -2.21 8.55
C ASP A 591 -25.75 -3.69 8.43
N MET A 592 -25.48 -4.35 9.57
CA MET A 592 -25.12 -5.76 9.64
C MET A 592 -25.68 -6.45 10.88
N TYR A 593 -25.77 -7.78 10.81
CA TYR A 593 -26.33 -8.65 11.84
C TYR A 593 -25.56 -9.96 11.85
N TYR A 594 -25.48 -10.64 12.98
CA TYR A 594 -25.10 -12.05 12.95
C TYR A 594 -26.21 -12.90 12.31
N VAL A 595 -25.84 -13.85 11.46
CA VAL A 595 -26.82 -14.78 10.84
C VAL A 595 -27.52 -15.60 11.93
N SER A 596 -26.84 -15.88 13.05
CA SER A 596 -27.38 -16.58 14.21
C SER A 596 -28.29 -15.70 15.07
N ASP A 597 -28.17 -14.36 15.03
CA ASP A 597 -29.00 -13.41 15.77
C ASP A 597 -29.28 -12.15 14.91
N THR A 598 -30.40 -12.16 14.23
CA THR A 598 -30.82 -11.01 13.40
C THR A 598 -31.63 -9.97 14.19
N SER A 599 -31.76 -10.11 15.50
CA SER A 599 -32.46 -9.15 16.37
C SER A 599 -31.53 -7.99 16.79
N THR A 600 -30.23 -8.22 16.85
CA THR A 600 -29.24 -7.23 17.22
C THR A 600 -28.62 -6.62 15.95
N LYS A 601 -28.86 -5.32 15.77
CA LYS A 601 -28.35 -4.56 14.62
C LYS A 601 -27.06 -3.85 15.00
N TYR A 602 -26.07 -3.97 14.14
CA TYR A 602 -24.84 -3.22 14.18
C TYR A 602 -24.76 -2.32 12.96
N SER A 603 -24.15 -1.15 13.06
CA SER A 603 -24.05 -0.20 11.96
C SER A 603 -22.66 0.41 11.93
N HIS A 604 -22.01 0.37 10.77
CA HIS A 604 -20.76 1.08 10.51
C HIS A 604 -21.00 2.15 9.45
N THR A 605 -20.52 3.34 9.73
CA THR A 605 -20.52 4.44 8.76
C THR A 605 -19.10 4.68 8.29
N SER A 606 -18.84 4.36 7.03
CA SER A 606 -17.58 4.69 6.36
C SER A 606 -17.51 6.21 6.21
N ASP A 607 -16.63 6.85 6.99
CA ASP A 607 -16.45 8.30 7.00
C ASP A 607 -15.76 8.73 5.70
N GLN A 608 -16.50 9.40 4.86
CA GLN A 608 -16.04 9.92 3.59
C GLN A 608 -15.56 11.36 3.75
N LYS A 609 -14.53 11.58 4.58
CA LYS A 609 -13.92 12.91 4.71
C LYS A 609 -13.56 13.47 3.35
N ASP A 610 -13.75 14.77 3.23
CA ASP A 610 -13.24 15.53 2.08
C ASP A 610 -11.74 15.36 1.99
N ARG A 611 -11.26 14.56 1.01
CA ARG A 611 -9.83 14.25 0.84
C ARG A 611 -9.24 15.09 -0.26
N ASP A 612 -8.10 15.68 0.03
CA ASP A 612 -7.26 16.32 -0.98
C ASP A 612 -6.46 15.25 -1.71
N VAL A 613 -6.42 15.34 -3.04
CA VAL A 613 -5.81 14.31 -3.90
C VAL A 613 -4.87 14.97 -4.89
N MET A 614 -3.66 14.47 -4.98
CA MET A 614 -2.68 14.88 -5.98
C MET A 614 -2.41 13.74 -6.96
N THR A 615 -2.44 14.03 -8.26
CA THR A 615 -2.06 13.08 -9.31
C THR A 615 -0.93 13.64 -10.14
N ALA A 616 0.15 12.89 -10.24
CA ALA A 616 1.26 13.17 -11.16
C ALA A 616 1.36 12.05 -12.19
N GLY A 617 1.57 12.41 -13.46
CA GLY A 617 1.65 11.43 -14.53
C GLY A 617 2.71 11.78 -15.57
N ILE A 618 3.32 10.74 -16.13
CA ILE A 618 4.23 10.82 -17.27
C ILE A 618 3.81 9.78 -18.30
N GLY A 619 3.99 10.11 -19.57
CA GLY A 619 3.65 9.19 -20.64
C GLY A 619 4.30 9.58 -21.96
N PHE A 620 4.12 8.72 -22.95
CA PHE A 620 4.53 9.05 -24.32
C PHE A 620 3.65 8.33 -25.34
N ASP A 621 3.47 8.97 -26.51
CA ASP A 621 2.98 8.32 -27.72
C ASP A 621 4.17 8.10 -28.66
N PHE A 622 4.27 6.90 -29.19
CA PHE A 622 5.17 6.58 -30.29
C PHE A 622 4.33 6.26 -31.52
N VAL A 623 4.55 6.97 -32.60
CA VAL A 623 3.90 6.75 -33.89
C VAL A 623 4.96 6.51 -34.95
N HIS A 624 4.84 5.40 -35.67
CA HIS A 624 5.74 5.06 -36.78
C HIS A 624 4.97 5.12 -38.11
N ASP A 625 5.63 5.56 -39.18
CA ASP A 625 5.03 5.74 -40.51
C ASP A 625 4.47 4.42 -41.11
N ASN A 626 4.88 3.26 -40.58
CA ASN A 626 4.28 1.97 -40.94
C ASN A 626 2.90 1.74 -40.34
N GLY A 627 2.39 2.66 -39.51
CA GLY A 627 1.07 2.60 -38.90
C GLY A 627 1.04 2.06 -37.46
N LEU A 628 2.20 1.77 -36.85
CA LEU A 628 2.26 1.40 -35.43
C LEU A 628 2.12 2.65 -34.56
N THR A 629 1.18 2.63 -33.65
CA THR A 629 1.06 3.61 -32.57
C THR A 629 1.07 2.86 -31.22
N LEU A 630 2.00 3.24 -30.37
CA LEU A 630 2.07 2.74 -28.99
C LEU A 630 1.98 3.94 -28.06
N SER A 631 1.04 3.89 -27.13
CA SER A 631 0.91 4.90 -26.07
C SER A 631 1.05 4.22 -24.73
N THR A 632 1.80 4.82 -23.83
CA THR A 632 1.87 4.41 -22.43
C THR A 632 1.82 5.63 -21.54
N ASP A 633 1.10 5.51 -20.43
CA ASP A 633 1.04 6.52 -19.38
C ASP A 633 1.20 5.81 -18.04
N TYR A 634 2.01 6.39 -17.17
CA TYR A 634 2.09 6.07 -15.76
C TYR A 634 1.52 7.23 -14.96
N GLU A 635 0.67 6.96 -14.00
CA GLU A 635 0.09 7.96 -13.10
C GLU A 635 0.20 7.46 -11.66
N ARG A 636 0.66 8.32 -10.76
CA ARG A 636 0.57 8.14 -9.32
C ARG A 636 -0.47 9.10 -8.77
N LYS A 637 -1.47 8.57 -8.09
CA LYS A 637 -2.48 9.29 -7.33
C LYS A 637 -2.19 9.07 -5.84
N GLN A 638 -2.14 10.14 -5.07
CA GLN A 638 -1.90 10.09 -3.63
C GLN A 638 -2.83 11.09 -2.93
N ASN A 639 -3.36 10.72 -1.76
CA ASN A 639 -4.16 11.60 -0.92
C ASN A 639 -3.37 12.09 0.31
N ASP A 640 -4.02 12.88 1.15
CA ASP A 640 -3.48 13.43 2.38
C ASP A 640 -3.32 12.39 3.51
N ASP A 641 -3.94 11.22 3.41
CA ASP A 641 -3.79 10.08 4.32
C ASP A 641 -2.66 9.11 3.89
N ASN A 642 -1.81 9.53 2.95
CA ASN A 642 -0.76 8.72 2.33
C ASN A 642 -1.22 7.48 1.55
N ASP A 643 -2.52 7.29 1.32
CA ASP A 643 -2.98 6.26 0.40
C ASP A 643 -2.50 6.57 -1.01
N TYR A 644 -2.04 5.57 -1.72
CA TYR A 644 -1.53 5.76 -3.08
C TYR A 644 -2.05 4.73 -4.07
N PHE A 645 -2.09 5.13 -5.33
CA PHE A 645 -2.44 4.27 -6.46
C PHE A 645 -1.49 4.57 -7.62
N ASP A 646 -0.80 3.55 -8.07
CA ASP A 646 0.07 3.57 -9.23
C ASP A 646 -0.64 2.90 -10.41
N SER A 647 -0.90 3.65 -11.47
CA SER A 647 -1.64 3.16 -12.64
C SER A 647 -0.77 3.19 -13.88
N VAL A 648 -0.81 2.12 -14.65
CA VAL A 648 -0.17 2.04 -15.97
C VAL A 648 -1.26 1.81 -17.01
N PHE A 649 -1.33 2.70 -18.01
CA PHE A 649 -2.23 2.60 -19.15
C PHE A 649 -1.42 2.28 -20.40
N ILE A 650 -1.85 1.29 -21.15
CA ILE A 650 -1.21 0.90 -22.41
C ILE A 650 -2.25 0.85 -23.51
N THR A 651 -2.00 1.57 -24.59
CA THR A 651 -2.80 1.53 -25.80
C THR A 651 -1.89 1.20 -26.97
N ALA A 652 -2.19 0.15 -27.68
CA ALA A 652 -1.52 -0.19 -28.92
C ALA A 652 -2.53 -0.13 -30.07
N ASN A 653 -2.21 0.63 -31.11
CA ASN A 653 -2.95 0.66 -32.36
C ASN A 653 -2.00 0.32 -33.49
N PHE A 654 -2.43 -0.53 -34.39
CA PHE A 654 -1.63 -0.90 -35.55
C PHE A 654 -2.47 -0.83 -36.84
N LEU A 655 -1.96 -0.09 -37.79
CA LEU A 655 -2.51 -0.05 -39.14
C LEU A 655 -1.71 -0.99 -40.04
N SER A 656 -2.26 -2.18 -40.24
CA SER A 656 -1.62 -3.15 -41.15
C SER A 656 -1.76 -2.71 -42.63
N ARG A 657 -0.63 -2.39 -43.27
CA ARG A 657 -0.48 -2.55 -44.70
C ARG A 657 0.17 -3.92 -44.95
N LYS A 658 -0.66 -4.99 -45.01
CA LYS A 658 -0.31 -6.37 -45.38
C LYS A 658 0.68 -7.13 -44.47
N GLU A 659 0.21 -8.27 -43.94
CA GLU A 659 0.97 -9.44 -43.49
C GLU A 659 1.70 -9.36 -42.14
N SER A 660 1.36 -8.46 -41.24
CA SER A 660 1.85 -8.48 -39.85
C SER A 660 0.68 -8.50 -38.88
N GLN A 661 0.74 -9.36 -37.86
CA GLN A 661 -0.22 -9.42 -36.76
C GLN A 661 0.51 -9.15 -35.46
N TYR A 662 -0.14 -8.43 -34.55
CA TYR A 662 0.36 -8.17 -33.22
C TYR A 662 -0.74 -8.47 -32.22
N SER A 663 -0.39 -9.10 -31.11
CA SER A 663 -1.30 -9.29 -30.00
C SER A 663 -0.62 -8.88 -28.69
N LEU A 664 -1.37 -8.26 -27.80
CA LEU A 664 -0.98 -8.00 -26.44
C LEU A 664 -1.98 -8.74 -25.56
N SER A 665 -1.47 -9.61 -24.70
CA SER A 665 -2.28 -10.33 -23.74
C SER A 665 -1.76 -10.12 -22.33
N PHE A 666 -2.68 -10.06 -21.38
CA PHE A 666 -2.38 -10.08 -19.96
C PHE A 666 -2.96 -11.36 -19.37
N GLN A 667 -2.19 -12.03 -18.56
CA GLN A 667 -2.57 -13.28 -17.93
C GLN A 667 -2.30 -13.13 -16.42
N GLY A 668 -3.34 -13.21 -15.61
CA GLY A 668 -3.23 -13.19 -14.16
C GLY A 668 -3.81 -14.46 -13.56
N SER A 669 -3.15 -15.06 -12.57
CA SER A 669 -3.69 -16.08 -11.68
C SER A 669 -2.99 -15.97 -10.33
N ASP A 670 -3.76 -16.01 -9.24
CA ASP A 670 -3.29 -16.09 -7.85
C ASP A 670 -2.14 -15.09 -7.49
N GLY A 671 -2.33 -13.82 -7.85
CA GLY A 671 -1.35 -12.77 -7.54
C GLY A 671 -0.22 -12.59 -8.56
N ASP A 672 -0.13 -13.43 -9.59
CA ASP A 672 0.87 -13.29 -10.65
C ASP A 672 0.27 -12.61 -11.89
N LEU A 673 0.83 -11.47 -12.28
CA LEU A 673 0.49 -10.80 -13.54
C LEU A 673 1.58 -11.06 -14.58
N VAL A 674 1.20 -11.69 -15.67
CA VAL A 674 2.06 -11.92 -16.83
C VAL A 674 1.56 -11.11 -18.01
N SER A 675 2.38 -10.24 -18.57
CA SER A 675 2.10 -9.61 -19.85
C SER A 675 2.85 -10.32 -20.98
N GLN A 676 2.15 -10.53 -22.08
CA GLN A 676 2.71 -11.17 -23.25
C GLN A 676 2.47 -10.30 -24.49
N LEU A 677 3.53 -9.81 -25.08
CA LEU A 677 3.50 -9.13 -26.37
C LEU A 677 3.95 -10.09 -27.46
N GLU A 678 3.09 -10.33 -28.44
CA GLU A 678 3.39 -11.16 -29.59
C GLU A 678 3.35 -10.33 -30.86
N ALA A 679 4.37 -10.51 -31.69
CA ALA A 679 4.43 -9.95 -33.02
C ALA A 679 4.67 -11.08 -34.03
N SER A 680 3.80 -11.23 -35.03
CA SER A 680 4.00 -12.18 -36.11
C SER A 680 4.03 -11.47 -37.46
N LYS A 681 4.88 -11.95 -38.33
CA LYS A 681 5.01 -11.43 -39.70
C LYS A 681 5.21 -12.56 -40.68
N ARG A 682 4.42 -12.54 -41.73
CA ARG A 682 4.57 -13.46 -42.87
C ARG A 682 5.59 -12.91 -43.85
N LEU A 683 6.67 -13.65 -44.05
CA LEU A 683 7.71 -13.38 -45.05
C LEU A 683 7.73 -14.49 -46.11
N GLY A 684 6.92 -14.35 -47.16
CA GLY A 684 6.75 -15.36 -48.18
C GLY A 684 6.07 -16.63 -47.62
N LEU A 685 6.79 -17.75 -47.56
CA LEU A 685 6.32 -19.02 -47.02
C LEU A 685 6.64 -19.20 -45.52
N PHE A 686 7.29 -18.19 -44.90
CA PHE A 686 7.67 -18.26 -43.51
C PHE A 686 6.78 -17.34 -42.67
N ASP A 687 6.25 -17.83 -41.55
CA ASP A 687 5.64 -17.06 -40.51
C ASP A 687 6.68 -16.88 -39.37
N ILE A 688 7.13 -15.65 -39.16
CA ILE A 688 8.04 -15.31 -38.07
C ILE A 688 7.22 -14.75 -36.91
N LYS A 689 7.40 -15.31 -35.72
CA LYS A 689 6.73 -14.92 -34.52
C LYS A 689 7.76 -14.55 -33.44
N ALA A 690 7.65 -13.36 -32.90
CA ALA A 690 8.40 -12.90 -31.74
C ALA A 690 7.42 -12.73 -30.58
N GLN A 691 7.76 -13.24 -29.42
CA GLN A 691 6.94 -13.18 -28.22
C GLN A 691 7.82 -12.72 -27.06
N LEU A 692 7.41 -11.65 -26.42
CA LEU A 692 8.00 -11.14 -25.18
C LEU A 692 7.01 -11.43 -24.06
N GLU A 693 7.44 -12.16 -23.06
CA GLU A 693 6.68 -12.46 -21.86
C GLU A 693 7.38 -11.81 -20.67
N ASN A 694 6.62 -11.08 -19.86
CA ASN A 694 7.11 -10.43 -18.66
C ASN A 694 6.19 -10.79 -17.50
N ASN A 695 6.76 -11.40 -16.46
CA ASN A 695 6.08 -11.66 -15.21
C ASN A 695 6.40 -10.51 -14.24
N PHE A 696 5.40 -9.79 -13.76
CA PHE A 696 5.59 -8.62 -12.91
C PHE A 696 5.91 -8.97 -11.46
N ASN A 697 5.63 -10.21 -11.02
CA ASN A 697 5.81 -10.62 -9.62
C ASN A 697 7.10 -11.41 -9.35
N THR A 698 7.83 -11.81 -10.38
CA THR A 698 9.12 -12.51 -10.20
C THR A 698 10.19 -11.92 -11.12
N SER A 699 11.26 -11.43 -10.54
CA SER A 699 12.42 -10.87 -11.28
C SER A 699 13.18 -11.88 -12.16
N ALA A 700 12.75 -13.16 -12.17
CA ALA A 700 13.51 -14.25 -12.77
C ALA A 700 12.97 -14.76 -14.12
N ASN A 701 11.81 -14.33 -14.61
CA ASN A 701 11.14 -14.99 -15.76
C ASN A 701 10.72 -14.07 -16.90
N ASN A 702 11.56 -13.11 -17.28
CA ASN A 702 11.37 -12.41 -18.55
C ASN A 702 11.88 -13.30 -19.70
N GLN A 703 10.98 -13.78 -20.55
CA GLN A 703 11.35 -14.59 -21.70
C GLN A 703 11.12 -13.86 -23.01
N LEU A 704 12.14 -13.84 -23.86
CA LEU A 704 12.00 -13.47 -25.27
C LEU A 704 12.11 -14.75 -26.10
N SER A 705 11.04 -15.13 -26.76
CA SER A 705 11.05 -16.25 -27.70
C SER A 705 10.94 -15.75 -29.15
N LEU A 706 11.71 -16.37 -30.04
CA LEU A 706 11.62 -16.14 -31.47
C LEU A 706 11.37 -17.49 -32.14
N SER A 707 10.29 -17.59 -32.91
CA SER A 707 9.98 -18.78 -33.65
C SER A 707 9.74 -18.47 -35.13
N ALA A 708 10.11 -19.38 -35.99
CA ALA A 708 9.79 -19.33 -37.41
C ALA A 708 9.13 -20.65 -37.82
N SER A 709 7.96 -20.59 -38.40
CA SER A 709 7.27 -21.76 -38.99
C SER A 709 7.16 -21.64 -40.50
N TYR A 710 7.26 -22.77 -41.16
CA TYR A 710 7.16 -22.87 -42.62
C TYR A 710 5.81 -23.50 -42.97
N ASN A 711 5.02 -22.78 -43.76
CA ASN A 711 3.76 -23.29 -44.29
C ASN A 711 3.99 -23.89 -45.68
N PHE A 712 3.71 -25.20 -45.85
CA PHE A 712 3.79 -25.94 -47.08
C PHE A 712 2.64 -25.58 -48.04
#